data_3d1d19425c5342614e34389285f552bb
#
_entry.id   3d1d19425c5342614e34389285f552bb
#
_cell.length_a   1.000
_cell.length_b   1.000
_cell.length_c   1.000
_cell.angle_alpha   90.00
_cell.angle_beta   90.00
_cell.angle_gamma   90.00
#
_symmetry.space_group_name_H-M   'P 1'
#
loop_
_entity.id
_entity.type
_entity.pdbx_description
1 polymer ?
#
loop_
_entity_poly.entity_id
_entity_poly.type
_entity_poly.pdbx_seq_one_letter_code
_entity_poly.pdbx_strand_id
1 'polypeptide(L)'
;GADIALQIRRTAFTERCGLSVRDLTGRFGIDASGIVLSGLDLQTAFSRIRAELTAGAGILKLEPASPLDAALSADLNTKDLKYLSPEAVPPVLDDRTVRLSFSAAGTLGDLGKTQLEISSPGHLDLKADAAAKNLLDANRMEASARFEGDFRDLAFLKALLPDTVLRRRVAIPALIRLRGSAGADRGTFSTASTLSADGGELSVKGRFNPREQSYDAAIRADSFPLNSFLPADSLGIVDLALQARGTGFDPLLPRTRTSLRAQIDRAEFGGRDFGGIELDAELDSQRLSGRISDRDEALRLLLSVSGTLTEREQRIGLSGSVFGFDLAALGVSPEPIGGSFALDASASAAGKGAYAARIALDSIEIRNKHRTDRIRPTSVSLHTDSAATRAEAASGDLSLTFSTPQSADSLIAALTRSARTLAGQIDAQSIDMEQLKPALPDFALRVSAGPDNILNSLLKSRKIAFDALNAEGANCDSLPVSIRLRTEGLAYGNVVLDTVTADIRQNGKRLEYALGLANVPGNLDNIARAGLYGHLVRNTGQANLYQRNRAGREGFRFGLDVTWTDSLVRASVTPPDPLFGFEPWTVNRGNYLAYRFDKRVEADLDMTHGDQRFAIRTTPGGDADDDIRLDIAGLNVGPALGLFPSAPPVDGVLGANLTLNLAADSLSLRGGVSVAELTYDKQRFGSVDLGLFYKQDRGHLA
;
A
#
# COMPACT_ATOMS: atom_id res chain seq x y z
N GLY A 1 -53.09 -22.42 46.71
CA GLY A 1 -52.10 -22.83 45.71
C GLY A 1 -52.00 -24.34 45.74
N ALA A 2 -51.90 -25.01 44.65
CA ALA A 2 -51.67 -26.43 44.61
C ALA A 2 -50.21 -26.70 45.02
N ASP A 3 -50.04 -27.47 46.09
CA ASP A 3 -48.74 -28.00 46.50
C ASP A 3 -48.31 -29.11 45.49
N ILE A 4 -47.20 -28.94 44.85
CA ILE A 4 -46.63 -29.88 43.92
C ILE A 4 -45.35 -30.45 44.51
N ALA A 5 -45.29 -31.77 44.68
CA ALA A 5 -44.08 -32.48 45.09
C ALA A 5 -43.81 -33.58 44.02
N LEU A 6 -42.67 -33.46 43.38
CA LEU A 6 -42.21 -34.45 42.43
C LEU A 6 -40.90 -35.07 42.92
N GLN A 7 -40.88 -36.38 43.11
CA GLN A 7 -39.64 -37.10 43.42
C GLN A 7 -39.28 -38.01 42.25
N ILE A 8 -38.17 -37.74 41.62
CA ILE A 8 -37.58 -38.59 40.59
C ILE A 8 -36.50 -39.44 41.27
N ARG A 9 -36.77 -40.74 41.44
CA ARG A 9 -35.84 -41.66 42.10
C ARG A 9 -34.75 -42.13 41.15
N ARG A 10 -35.12 -42.41 39.91
CA ARG A 10 -34.22 -42.75 38.83
C ARG A 10 -35.03 -42.80 37.52
N THR A 11 -34.58 -42.04 36.51
CA THR A 11 -35.19 -42.03 35.19
C THR A 11 -34.12 -41.99 34.13
N ALA A 12 -34.25 -42.83 33.12
CA ALA A 12 -33.40 -42.80 31.91
C ALA A 12 -34.30 -42.79 30.69
N PHE A 13 -33.97 -41.95 29.73
CA PHE A 13 -34.75 -41.81 28.49
C PHE A 13 -33.89 -41.22 27.38
N THR A 14 -34.35 -41.34 26.16
CA THR A 14 -33.76 -40.68 25.02
C THR A 14 -34.79 -39.76 24.38
N GLU A 15 -34.46 -38.49 24.26
CA GLU A 15 -35.28 -37.46 23.62
C GLU A 15 -35.31 -37.65 22.09
N ARG A 16 -36.38 -37.13 21.44
CA ARG A 16 -36.50 -37.18 19.96
C ARG A 16 -35.33 -36.53 19.23
N CYS A 17 -34.68 -35.50 19.83
CA CYS A 17 -33.48 -34.87 19.28
C CYS A 17 -32.25 -35.76 19.34
N GLY A 18 -32.30 -36.91 20.02
CA GLY A 18 -31.19 -37.84 20.18
C GLY A 18 -30.41 -37.67 21.49
N LEU A 19 -30.75 -36.69 22.33
CA LEU A 19 -30.16 -36.54 23.65
C LEU A 19 -30.52 -37.72 24.54
N SER A 20 -29.55 -38.46 25.03
CA SER A 20 -29.74 -39.64 25.90
C SER A 20 -29.44 -39.27 27.36
N VAL A 21 -30.48 -39.23 28.15
CA VAL A 21 -30.39 -39.12 29.63
C VAL A 21 -30.19 -40.50 30.19
N ARG A 22 -29.03 -40.76 30.83
CA ARG A 22 -28.67 -42.06 31.43
C ARG A 22 -29.16 -42.19 32.81
N ASP A 23 -29.16 -41.11 33.55
CA ASP A 23 -29.66 -41.05 34.92
C ASP A 23 -30.17 -39.63 35.25
N LEU A 24 -31.35 -39.57 35.80
CA LEU A 24 -31.95 -38.36 36.33
C LEU A 24 -32.54 -38.68 37.69
N THR A 25 -32.02 -38.00 38.70
CA THR A 25 -32.54 -38.06 40.07
C THR A 25 -32.81 -36.66 40.59
N GLY A 26 -33.70 -36.51 41.54
CA GLY A 26 -33.92 -35.21 42.20
C GLY A 26 -35.31 -35.10 42.84
N ARG A 27 -35.46 -34.08 43.65
CA ARG A 27 -36.75 -33.70 44.25
C ARG A 27 -37.06 -32.25 43.85
N PHE A 28 -38.24 -32.06 43.37
CA PHE A 28 -38.78 -30.75 43.07
C PHE A 28 -40.07 -30.52 43.85
N GLY A 29 -40.13 -29.41 44.55
CA GLY A 29 -41.30 -29.00 45.30
C GLY A 29 -41.67 -27.56 45.03
N ILE A 30 -42.97 -27.31 44.90
CA ILE A 30 -43.58 -25.97 44.91
C ILE A 30 -44.69 -26.00 45.94
N ASP A 31 -44.65 -25.12 46.92
CA ASP A 31 -45.66 -24.97 47.92
C ASP A 31 -45.84 -23.46 48.26
N ALA A 32 -46.60 -23.18 49.32
CA ALA A 32 -46.83 -21.82 49.78
C ALA A 32 -45.54 -21.10 50.29
N SER A 33 -44.50 -21.85 50.60
CA SER A 33 -43.22 -21.30 51.06
C SER A 33 -42.24 -20.98 49.91
N GLY A 34 -42.41 -21.60 48.73
CA GLY A 34 -41.60 -21.33 47.57
C GLY A 34 -41.32 -22.53 46.67
N ILE A 35 -40.16 -22.53 46.07
CA ILE A 35 -39.64 -23.56 45.19
C ILE A 35 -38.40 -24.20 45.80
N VAL A 36 -38.37 -25.50 45.84
CA VAL A 36 -37.22 -26.28 46.27
C VAL A 36 -36.86 -27.29 45.18
N LEU A 37 -35.64 -27.25 44.73
CA LEU A 37 -35.03 -28.31 43.91
C LEU A 37 -33.85 -28.86 44.73
N SER A 38 -33.90 -30.12 45.11
CA SER A 38 -32.85 -30.75 45.91
C SER A 38 -32.34 -32.02 45.27
N GLY A 39 -31.01 -32.21 45.32
CA GLY A 39 -30.37 -33.41 44.81
C GLY A 39 -30.60 -33.67 43.33
N LEU A 40 -30.81 -32.66 42.52
CA LEU A 40 -30.83 -32.82 41.05
C LEU A 40 -29.49 -33.35 40.61
N ASP A 41 -29.47 -34.53 40.00
CA ASP A 41 -28.30 -35.11 39.34
C ASP A 41 -28.79 -35.67 37.99
N LEU A 42 -28.43 -34.94 36.95
CA LEU A 42 -28.73 -35.28 35.56
C LEU A 42 -27.44 -35.75 34.91
N GLN A 43 -27.45 -36.98 34.43
CA GLN A 43 -26.35 -37.55 33.68
C GLN A 43 -26.80 -37.91 32.28
N THR A 44 -26.18 -37.35 31.28
CA THR A 44 -26.36 -37.67 29.88
C THR A 44 -25.31 -38.63 29.36
N ALA A 45 -25.18 -38.79 28.07
CA ALA A 45 -24.12 -39.59 27.47
C ALA A 45 -22.70 -38.97 27.71
N PHE A 46 -22.61 -37.63 27.72
CA PHE A 46 -21.33 -36.91 27.76
C PHE A 46 -21.26 -35.81 28.81
N SER A 47 -22.39 -35.42 29.44
CA SER A 47 -22.48 -34.33 30.41
C SER A 47 -23.06 -34.79 31.74
N ARG A 48 -22.76 -34.06 32.80
CA ARG A 48 -23.37 -34.23 34.13
C ARG A 48 -23.72 -32.87 34.69
N ILE A 49 -24.93 -32.71 35.21
CA ILE A 49 -25.43 -31.50 35.85
C ILE A 49 -25.97 -31.83 37.22
N ARG A 50 -25.50 -31.15 38.25
CA ARG A 50 -26.04 -31.17 39.59
C ARG A 50 -26.50 -29.78 39.96
N ALA A 51 -27.69 -29.68 40.51
CA ALA A 51 -28.26 -28.41 40.91
C ALA A 51 -29.05 -28.52 42.21
N GLU A 52 -28.95 -27.47 42.98
CA GLU A 52 -29.77 -27.24 44.16
C GLU A 52 -30.34 -25.84 44.10
N LEU A 53 -31.58 -25.64 44.42
CA LEU A 53 -32.27 -24.36 44.44
C LEU A 53 -33.26 -24.32 45.58
N THR A 54 -33.18 -23.29 46.37
CA THR A 54 -34.22 -22.91 47.34
C THR A 54 -34.61 -21.44 47.04
N ALA A 55 -35.86 -21.22 46.69
CA ALA A 55 -36.36 -19.91 46.40
C ALA A 55 -37.69 -19.67 47.07
N GLY A 56 -37.89 -18.50 47.69
CA GLY A 56 -39.13 -18.12 48.35
C GLY A 56 -40.32 -17.98 47.42
N ALA A 57 -41.53 -18.05 47.92
CA ALA A 57 -42.77 -18.00 47.11
C ALA A 57 -42.89 -16.75 46.21
N GLY A 58 -42.33 -15.63 46.60
CA GLY A 58 -42.28 -14.40 45.82
C GLY A 58 -41.40 -14.44 44.55
N ILE A 59 -40.60 -15.50 44.37
CA ILE A 59 -39.70 -15.68 43.18
C ILE A 59 -40.50 -15.67 41.87
N LEU A 60 -41.65 -16.31 41.85
CA LEU A 60 -42.55 -16.41 40.68
C LEU A 60 -43.18 -15.04 40.33
N LYS A 61 -43.23 -14.12 41.26
CA LYS A 61 -43.72 -12.74 41.08
C LYS A 61 -42.55 -11.72 40.97
N LEU A 62 -41.32 -12.19 40.95
CA LEU A 62 -40.10 -11.40 40.93
C LEU A 62 -40.04 -10.41 42.12
N GLU A 63 -40.52 -10.82 43.32
CA GLU A 63 -40.46 -9.98 44.52
C GLU A 63 -38.99 -9.86 45.01
N PRO A 64 -38.46 -8.61 45.14
CA PRO A 64 -37.06 -8.41 45.51
C PRO A 64 -36.59 -9.05 46.83
N ALA A 65 -37.52 -9.15 47.77
CA ALA A 65 -37.23 -9.72 49.10
C ALA A 65 -37.28 -11.25 49.13
N SER A 66 -37.61 -11.92 48.01
CA SER A 66 -37.67 -13.38 47.96
C SER A 66 -36.29 -14.01 48.14
N PRO A 67 -36.12 -14.83 49.16
CA PRO A 67 -34.87 -15.52 49.39
C PRO A 67 -34.52 -16.43 48.22
N LEU A 68 -33.25 -16.48 47.88
CA LEU A 68 -32.68 -17.31 46.83
C LEU A 68 -31.36 -17.91 47.29
N ASP A 69 -31.28 -19.23 47.24
CA ASP A 69 -30.05 -19.98 47.37
C ASP A 69 -29.97 -20.99 46.23
N ALA A 70 -28.97 -20.84 45.39
CA ALA A 70 -28.78 -21.65 44.20
C ALA A 70 -27.34 -22.16 44.10
N ALA A 71 -27.18 -23.44 43.80
CA ALA A 71 -25.90 -24.03 43.49
C ALA A 71 -26.05 -24.90 42.22
N LEU A 72 -25.13 -24.74 41.30
CA LEU A 72 -25.04 -25.50 40.06
C LEU A 72 -23.62 -25.96 39.85
N SER A 73 -23.45 -27.27 39.60
CA SER A 73 -22.19 -27.84 39.17
C SER A 73 -22.46 -28.67 37.92
N ALA A 74 -21.80 -28.34 36.82
CA ALA A 74 -22.02 -28.99 35.53
C ALA A 74 -20.71 -29.30 34.83
N ASP A 75 -20.57 -30.53 34.37
CA ASP A 75 -19.58 -30.91 33.35
C ASP A 75 -20.35 -31.01 32.04
N LEU A 76 -20.24 -30.00 31.18
CA LEU A 76 -21.01 -29.89 29.93
C LEU A 76 -20.14 -30.26 28.74
N ASN A 77 -20.53 -31.27 27.97
CA ASN A 77 -19.85 -31.55 26.71
C ASN A 77 -20.66 -31.00 25.54
N THR A 78 -19.97 -30.38 24.61
CA THR A 78 -20.59 -29.75 23.45
C THR A 78 -21.35 -30.74 22.55
N LYS A 79 -21.05 -32.03 22.61
CA LYS A 79 -21.83 -33.07 21.93
C LYS A 79 -23.30 -33.12 22.39
N ASP A 80 -23.52 -32.99 23.70
CA ASP A 80 -24.88 -32.95 24.23
C ASP A 80 -25.59 -31.63 23.92
N LEU A 81 -24.86 -30.51 23.92
CA LEU A 81 -25.42 -29.20 23.55
C LEU A 81 -25.91 -29.16 22.10
N LYS A 82 -25.30 -29.93 21.20
CA LYS A 82 -25.75 -30.03 19.81
C LYS A 82 -27.15 -30.65 19.67
N TYR A 83 -27.52 -31.53 20.58
CA TYR A 83 -28.89 -32.09 20.56
C TYR A 83 -29.95 -31.08 20.98
N LEU A 84 -29.60 -30.13 21.85
CA LEU A 84 -30.52 -29.09 22.32
C LEU A 84 -30.57 -27.89 21.34
N SER A 85 -29.46 -27.53 20.75
CA SER A 85 -29.37 -26.42 19.80
C SER A 85 -28.24 -26.66 18.79
N PRO A 86 -28.49 -27.39 17.69
CA PRO A 86 -27.47 -27.74 16.71
C PRO A 86 -26.75 -26.54 16.11
N GLU A 87 -27.46 -25.41 15.95
CA GLU A 87 -26.94 -24.16 15.37
C GLU A 87 -26.09 -23.35 16.37
N ALA A 88 -26.29 -23.58 17.67
CA ALA A 88 -25.58 -22.84 18.73
C ALA A 88 -24.15 -23.34 18.99
N VAL A 89 -23.80 -24.53 18.51
CA VAL A 89 -22.47 -25.12 18.71
C VAL A 89 -21.74 -25.24 17.37
N PRO A 90 -20.87 -24.28 17.05
CA PRO A 90 -20.07 -24.35 15.83
C PRO A 90 -19.16 -25.60 15.81
N PRO A 91 -18.84 -26.15 14.63
CA PRO A 91 -18.01 -27.36 14.50
C PRO A 91 -16.64 -27.26 15.20
N VAL A 92 -16.10 -26.04 15.28
CA VAL A 92 -14.81 -25.75 15.95
C VAL A 92 -14.84 -26.05 17.47
N LEU A 93 -16.01 -26.08 18.09
CA LEU A 93 -16.20 -26.40 19.51
C LEU A 93 -16.61 -27.88 19.72
N ASP A 94 -16.55 -28.72 18.70
CA ASP A 94 -16.97 -30.12 18.81
C ASP A 94 -16.10 -30.88 19.84
N ASP A 95 -16.79 -31.75 20.61
CA ASP A 95 -16.20 -32.62 21.63
C ASP A 95 -15.37 -31.91 22.73
N ARG A 96 -15.81 -30.72 23.12
CA ARG A 96 -15.17 -30.00 24.22
C ARG A 96 -15.99 -30.10 25.50
N THR A 97 -15.31 -30.31 26.61
CA THR A 97 -15.94 -30.33 27.93
C THR A 97 -15.65 -29.02 28.66
N VAL A 98 -16.72 -28.39 29.13
CA VAL A 98 -16.67 -27.18 29.95
C VAL A 98 -17.22 -27.54 31.35
N ARG A 99 -16.45 -27.32 32.35
CA ARG A 99 -16.88 -27.40 33.74
C ARG A 99 -17.38 -26.06 34.20
N LEU A 100 -18.58 -26.01 34.73
CA LEU A 100 -19.23 -24.85 35.28
C LEU A 100 -19.57 -25.09 36.75
N SER A 101 -19.15 -24.19 37.61
CA SER A 101 -19.63 -24.11 38.98
C SER A 101 -20.22 -22.73 39.24
N PHE A 102 -21.43 -22.69 39.73
CA PHE A 102 -22.13 -21.45 40.04
C PHE A 102 -22.79 -21.59 41.41
N SER A 103 -22.68 -20.54 42.24
CA SER A 103 -23.44 -20.42 43.46
C SER A 103 -23.92 -18.99 43.67
N ALA A 104 -25.13 -18.81 44.15
CA ALA A 104 -25.70 -17.50 44.48
C ALA A 104 -26.54 -17.62 45.75
N ALA A 105 -26.33 -16.75 46.72
CA ALA A 105 -27.06 -16.71 47.96
C ALA A 105 -27.47 -15.28 48.34
N GLY A 106 -28.71 -15.15 48.84
CA GLY A 106 -29.27 -13.86 49.25
C GLY A 106 -30.77 -13.77 49.03
N THR A 107 -31.19 -12.65 48.50
CA THR A 107 -32.56 -12.48 47.95
C THR A 107 -32.50 -12.10 46.47
N LEU A 108 -33.60 -12.24 45.74
CA LEU A 108 -33.67 -11.92 44.35
C LEU A 108 -33.26 -10.42 44.05
N GLY A 109 -33.52 -9.54 44.98
CA GLY A 109 -33.09 -8.14 44.90
C GLY A 109 -31.71 -7.83 45.49
N ASP A 110 -31.13 -8.73 46.34
CA ASP A 110 -29.83 -8.55 46.97
C ASP A 110 -29.08 -9.89 47.05
N LEU A 111 -28.26 -10.14 46.07
CA LEU A 111 -27.36 -11.28 45.98
C LEU A 111 -26.03 -10.90 46.64
N GLY A 112 -25.89 -11.22 47.91
CA GLY A 112 -24.71 -10.85 48.69
C GLY A 112 -23.44 -11.61 48.31
N LYS A 113 -23.58 -12.84 47.79
CA LYS A 113 -22.48 -13.67 47.35
C LYS A 113 -22.86 -14.49 46.13
N THR A 114 -22.19 -14.24 45.04
CA THR A 114 -22.32 -15.02 43.81
C THR A 114 -20.95 -15.44 43.34
N GLN A 115 -20.75 -16.72 43.09
CA GLN A 115 -19.48 -17.25 42.61
C GLN A 115 -19.72 -17.98 41.29
N LEU A 116 -18.82 -17.78 40.35
CA LEU A 116 -18.80 -18.44 39.07
C LEU A 116 -17.40 -18.95 38.77
N GLU A 117 -17.30 -20.24 38.51
CA GLU A 117 -16.08 -20.83 37.98
C GLU A 117 -16.39 -21.55 36.68
N ILE A 118 -15.64 -21.24 35.63
CA ILE A 118 -15.73 -21.91 34.33
C ILE A 118 -14.35 -22.43 34.00
N SER A 119 -14.22 -23.71 33.73
CA SER A 119 -12.97 -24.29 33.30
C SER A 119 -13.16 -25.24 32.10
N SER A 120 -12.21 -25.20 31.20
CA SER A 120 -12.11 -26.18 30.10
C SER A 120 -10.66 -26.65 30.05
N PRO A 121 -10.37 -27.93 30.25
CA PRO A 121 -9.02 -28.44 30.39
C PRO A 121 -8.12 -28.02 29.24
N GLY A 122 -7.02 -27.34 29.56
CA GLY A 122 -6.04 -26.86 28.61
C GLY A 122 -6.43 -25.58 27.84
N HIS A 123 -7.65 -25.01 28.03
CA HIS A 123 -8.10 -23.85 27.26
C HIS A 123 -8.56 -22.67 28.10
N LEU A 124 -9.27 -22.89 29.20
CA LEU A 124 -9.92 -21.82 29.96
C LEU A 124 -9.98 -22.17 31.43
N ASP A 125 -9.54 -21.25 32.28
CA ASP A 125 -9.84 -21.22 33.69
C ASP A 125 -10.32 -19.80 34.04
N LEU A 126 -11.59 -19.63 34.38
CA LEU A 126 -12.19 -18.34 34.74
C LEU A 126 -12.87 -18.47 36.11
N LYS A 127 -12.57 -17.54 37.01
CA LYS A 127 -13.21 -17.37 38.30
C LYS A 127 -13.76 -15.97 38.41
N ALA A 128 -14.97 -15.86 38.96
CA ALA A 128 -15.59 -14.57 39.25
C ALA A 128 -16.36 -14.63 40.57
N ASP A 129 -16.16 -13.62 41.39
CA ASP A 129 -16.92 -13.35 42.59
C ASP A 129 -17.73 -12.08 42.38
N ALA A 130 -19.02 -12.13 42.63
CA ALA A 130 -19.91 -11.00 42.41
C ALA A 130 -20.90 -10.80 43.56
N ALA A 131 -21.34 -9.56 43.74
CA ALA A 131 -22.47 -9.18 44.57
C ALA A 131 -23.32 -8.14 43.88
N ALA A 132 -24.60 -8.20 44.09
CA ALA A 132 -25.52 -7.24 43.44
C ALA A 132 -26.68 -6.89 44.39
N LYS A 133 -27.01 -5.62 44.49
CA LYS A 133 -28.22 -5.05 45.15
C LYS A 133 -29.14 -4.42 44.16
N ASN A 134 -30.41 -4.44 44.45
CA ASN A 134 -31.48 -3.91 43.62
C ASN A 134 -31.45 -4.48 42.17
N LEU A 135 -31.14 -5.77 42.04
CA LEU A 135 -30.89 -6.43 40.74
C LEU A 135 -32.07 -6.24 39.74
N LEU A 136 -33.28 -6.14 40.22
CA LEU A 136 -34.53 -5.95 39.41
C LEU A 136 -34.79 -4.51 38.99
N ASP A 137 -34.03 -3.55 39.47
CA ASP A 137 -34.15 -2.13 39.11
C ASP A 137 -32.82 -1.59 38.61
N ALA A 138 -32.64 -1.58 37.30
CA ALA A 138 -31.40 -1.13 36.64
C ALA A 138 -30.99 0.31 37.02
N ASN A 139 -31.93 1.12 37.48
CA ASN A 139 -31.67 2.52 37.92
C ASN A 139 -31.11 2.62 39.31
N ARG A 140 -31.33 1.58 40.11
CA ARG A 140 -30.92 1.51 41.52
C ARG A 140 -29.93 0.38 41.76
N MET A 141 -29.63 -0.39 40.73
CA MET A 141 -28.71 -1.52 40.79
C MET A 141 -27.31 -1.05 41.25
N GLU A 142 -26.82 -1.73 42.27
CA GLU A 142 -25.43 -1.65 42.71
C GLU A 142 -24.83 -3.05 42.60
N ALA A 143 -23.84 -3.21 41.77
CA ALA A 143 -23.20 -4.51 41.56
C ALA A 143 -21.67 -4.37 41.53
N SER A 144 -21.00 -5.41 41.99
CA SER A 144 -19.55 -5.54 41.92
C SER A 144 -19.18 -6.96 41.55
N ALA A 145 -18.20 -7.09 40.68
CA ALA A 145 -17.61 -8.39 40.34
C ALA A 145 -16.09 -8.28 40.31
N ARG A 146 -15.40 -9.30 40.78
CA ARG A 146 -13.97 -9.51 40.57
C ARG A 146 -13.82 -10.76 39.78
N PHE A 147 -12.93 -10.75 38.81
CA PHE A 147 -12.69 -11.87 37.92
C PHE A 147 -11.21 -12.07 37.63
N GLU A 148 -10.87 -13.33 37.47
CA GLU A 148 -9.54 -13.76 37.05
C GLU A 148 -9.71 -14.92 36.08
N GLY A 149 -9.01 -14.84 34.93
CA GLY A 149 -9.09 -15.87 33.90
C GLY A 149 -7.77 -16.09 33.18
N ASP A 150 -7.44 -17.34 32.99
CA ASP A 150 -6.35 -17.80 32.13
C ASP A 150 -6.96 -18.45 30.89
N PHE A 151 -6.59 -17.95 29.73
CA PHE A 151 -7.05 -18.43 28.43
C PHE A 151 -5.86 -18.97 27.66
N ARG A 152 -5.93 -20.24 27.23
CA ARG A 152 -4.83 -20.94 26.54
C ARG A 152 -5.33 -21.56 25.23
N ASP A 153 -4.49 -21.49 24.19
CA ASP A 153 -4.74 -22.17 22.91
C ASP A 153 -6.14 -21.91 22.32
N LEU A 154 -6.63 -20.68 22.45
CA LEU A 154 -7.94 -20.27 21.93
C LEU A 154 -7.95 -19.95 20.43
N ALA A 155 -6.86 -20.24 19.69
CA ALA A 155 -6.76 -19.94 18.28
C ALA A 155 -7.91 -20.49 17.41
N PHE A 156 -8.52 -21.62 17.88
CA PHE A 156 -9.70 -22.19 17.22
C PHE A 156 -10.92 -21.25 17.24
N LEU A 157 -11.06 -20.37 18.24
CA LEU A 157 -12.16 -19.41 18.30
C LEU A 157 -12.11 -18.38 17.19
N LYS A 158 -10.96 -18.22 16.53
CA LYS A 158 -10.82 -17.35 15.35
C LYS A 158 -11.83 -17.73 14.24
N ALA A 159 -12.19 -19.01 14.15
CA ALA A 159 -13.20 -19.49 13.19
C ALA A 159 -14.60 -18.93 13.47
N LEU A 160 -14.88 -18.46 14.69
CA LEU A 160 -16.18 -17.90 15.09
C LEU A 160 -16.33 -16.41 14.69
N LEU A 161 -15.26 -15.74 14.28
CA LEU A 161 -15.33 -14.35 13.82
C LEU A 161 -16.17 -14.27 12.54
N PRO A 162 -17.19 -13.41 12.49
CA PRO A 162 -18.10 -13.33 11.35
C PRO A 162 -17.43 -12.77 10.08
N ASP A 163 -16.46 -11.87 10.24
CA ASP A 163 -15.76 -11.22 9.15
C ASP A 163 -14.53 -12.02 8.71
N THR A 164 -14.49 -12.37 7.41
CA THR A 164 -13.37 -13.11 6.81
C THR A 164 -12.07 -12.29 6.75
N VAL A 165 -12.15 -10.96 6.66
CA VAL A 165 -10.99 -10.06 6.67
C VAL A 165 -10.40 -10.00 8.06
N LEU A 166 -11.22 -9.79 9.08
CA LEU A 166 -10.80 -9.83 10.50
C LEU A 166 -10.20 -11.19 10.83
N ARG A 167 -10.82 -12.27 10.39
CA ARG A 167 -10.34 -13.63 10.60
C ARG A 167 -8.94 -13.89 10.06
N ARG A 168 -8.53 -13.21 8.99
CA ARG A 168 -7.17 -13.32 8.42
C ARG A 168 -6.17 -12.43 9.14
N ARG A 169 -6.59 -11.27 9.61
CA ARG A 169 -5.71 -10.27 10.24
C ARG A 169 -5.43 -10.51 11.71
N VAL A 170 -6.42 -11.01 12.46
CA VAL A 170 -6.31 -11.21 13.91
C VAL A 170 -5.68 -12.56 14.22
N ALA A 171 -4.74 -12.59 15.16
CA ALA A 171 -4.25 -13.77 15.82
C ALA A 171 -4.71 -13.77 17.31
N ILE A 172 -4.75 -14.94 17.92
CA ILE A 172 -5.03 -15.07 19.36
C ILE A 172 -3.76 -15.65 19.98
N PRO A 173 -3.11 -14.94 20.91
CA PRO A 173 -1.94 -15.44 21.62
C PRO A 173 -2.20 -16.77 22.33
N ALA A 174 -1.16 -17.56 22.49
CA ALA A 174 -1.26 -18.88 23.11
C ALA A 174 -1.68 -18.82 24.59
N LEU A 175 -1.35 -17.74 25.28
CA LEU A 175 -1.74 -17.48 26.66
C LEU A 175 -2.17 -16.03 26.82
N ILE A 176 -3.40 -15.84 27.27
CA ILE A 176 -3.95 -14.55 27.69
C ILE A 176 -4.39 -14.67 29.13
N ARG A 177 -3.97 -13.75 29.99
CA ARG A 177 -4.45 -13.62 31.36
C ARG A 177 -5.28 -12.36 31.48
N LEU A 178 -6.45 -12.50 32.07
CA LEU A 178 -7.36 -11.38 32.33
C LEU A 178 -7.67 -11.34 33.82
N ARG A 179 -7.40 -10.19 34.45
CA ARG A 179 -7.74 -9.94 35.84
C ARG A 179 -8.41 -8.60 35.97
N GLY A 180 -9.38 -8.51 36.85
CA GLY A 180 -10.01 -7.23 37.02
C GLY A 180 -11.24 -7.21 37.91
N SER A 181 -11.86 -6.04 37.91
CA SER A 181 -13.13 -5.82 38.54
C SER A 181 -14.06 -5.05 37.61
N ALA A 182 -15.35 -5.34 37.70
CA ALA A 182 -16.41 -4.61 37.06
C ALA A 182 -17.43 -4.20 38.13
N GLY A 183 -18.06 -3.07 37.93
CA GLY A 183 -19.08 -2.57 38.86
C GLY A 183 -20.22 -1.85 38.11
N ALA A 184 -21.36 -1.80 38.77
CA ALA A 184 -22.48 -0.97 38.38
C ALA A 184 -22.95 -0.22 39.63
N ASP A 185 -23.16 1.08 39.51
CA ASP A 185 -23.71 1.93 40.57
C ASP A 185 -24.73 2.90 39.94
N ARG A 186 -26.01 2.61 40.18
CA ARG A 186 -27.16 3.48 39.77
C ARG A 186 -27.10 3.90 38.29
N GLY A 187 -26.83 2.92 37.42
CA GLY A 187 -26.76 3.12 35.98
C GLY A 187 -25.38 3.56 35.46
N THR A 188 -24.39 3.72 36.33
CA THR A 188 -22.99 3.93 35.93
C THR A 188 -22.23 2.65 36.02
N PHE A 189 -21.60 2.23 34.94
CA PHE A 189 -20.73 1.05 34.88
C PHE A 189 -19.27 1.45 35.07
N SER A 190 -18.50 0.61 35.72
CA SER A 190 -17.06 0.80 35.93
C SER A 190 -16.30 -0.48 35.66
N THR A 191 -15.06 -0.34 35.23
CA THR A 191 -14.12 -1.46 35.14
C THR A 191 -12.71 -1.03 35.50
N ALA A 192 -11.97 -1.95 36.07
CA ALA A 192 -10.52 -1.86 36.23
C ALA A 192 -9.95 -3.25 35.94
N SER A 193 -9.38 -3.43 34.76
CA SER A 193 -8.99 -4.72 34.23
C SER A 193 -7.59 -4.67 33.62
N THR A 194 -6.86 -5.73 33.76
CA THR A 194 -5.53 -5.94 33.15
C THR A 194 -5.56 -7.21 32.32
N LEU A 195 -5.12 -7.09 31.09
CA LEU A 195 -4.89 -8.19 30.15
C LEU A 195 -3.39 -8.33 29.96
N SER A 196 -2.85 -9.52 30.21
CA SER A 196 -1.44 -9.84 29.99
C SER A 196 -1.32 -10.89 28.88
N ALA A 197 -0.43 -10.67 27.95
CA ALA A 197 -0.13 -11.59 26.85
C ALA A 197 1.34 -11.45 26.43
N ASP A 198 2.02 -12.57 26.21
CA ASP A 198 3.40 -12.64 25.70
C ASP A 198 4.39 -11.69 26.39
N GLY A 199 4.21 -11.48 27.72
CA GLY A 199 5.10 -10.65 28.54
C GLY A 199 4.71 -9.18 28.63
N GLY A 200 3.72 -8.71 27.88
CA GLY A 200 3.19 -7.35 27.97
C GLY A 200 1.85 -7.26 28.69
N GLU A 201 1.50 -6.04 29.10
CA GLU A 201 0.27 -5.76 29.85
C GLU A 201 -0.53 -4.63 29.23
N LEU A 202 -1.85 -4.79 29.17
CA LEU A 202 -2.82 -3.76 28.82
C LEU A 202 -3.79 -3.56 29.96
N SER A 203 -3.70 -2.41 30.62
CA SER A 203 -4.59 -2.01 31.69
C SER A 203 -5.68 -1.07 31.19
N VAL A 204 -6.91 -1.34 31.57
CA VAL A 204 -8.08 -0.51 31.25
C VAL A 204 -8.80 -0.16 32.52
N LYS A 205 -8.97 1.14 32.78
CA LYS A 205 -9.82 1.67 33.84
C LYS A 205 -10.86 2.57 33.21
N GLY A 206 -12.12 2.37 33.56
CA GLY A 206 -13.16 3.19 32.93
C GLY A 206 -14.43 3.26 33.74
N ARG A 207 -15.16 4.34 33.50
CA ARG A 207 -16.54 4.56 33.95
C ARG A 207 -17.39 4.99 32.77
N PHE A 208 -18.58 4.47 32.71
CA PHE A 208 -19.52 4.77 31.62
C PHE A 208 -20.96 4.84 32.14
N ASN A 209 -21.64 5.96 31.84
CA ASN A 209 -23.06 6.10 32.06
C ASN A 209 -23.80 6.14 30.70
N PRO A 210 -24.55 5.10 30.35
CA PRO A 210 -25.22 5.02 29.04
C PRO A 210 -26.34 6.06 28.85
N ARG A 211 -26.96 6.57 29.94
CA ARG A 211 -28.03 7.57 29.85
C ARG A 211 -27.50 8.94 29.54
N GLU A 212 -26.48 9.33 30.28
CA GLU A 212 -25.78 10.59 30.08
C GLU A 212 -24.79 10.53 28.91
N GLN A 213 -24.51 9.31 28.41
CA GLN A 213 -23.44 9.04 27.46
C GLN A 213 -22.11 9.60 27.96
N SER A 214 -21.91 9.64 29.29
CA SER A 214 -20.68 10.13 29.89
C SER A 214 -19.68 8.98 30.09
N TYR A 215 -18.41 9.28 29.85
CA TYR A 215 -17.32 8.32 30.01
C TYR A 215 -16.05 8.97 30.56
N ASP A 216 -15.31 8.18 31.30
CA ASP A 216 -13.97 8.49 31.79
C ASP A 216 -13.14 7.19 31.68
N ALA A 217 -12.18 7.16 30.79
CA ALA A 217 -11.38 5.96 30.49
C ALA A 217 -9.89 6.27 30.53
N ALA A 218 -9.13 5.38 31.13
CA ALA A 218 -7.68 5.37 31.08
C ALA A 218 -7.21 3.99 30.57
N ILE A 219 -6.39 3.98 29.56
CA ILE A 219 -5.78 2.79 28.97
C ILE A 219 -4.28 2.94 29.10
N ARG A 220 -3.60 1.91 29.57
CA ARG A 220 -2.16 1.85 29.63
C ARG A 220 -1.69 0.53 29.05
N ALA A 221 -0.80 0.60 28.09
CA ALA A 221 -0.07 -0.53 27.56
C ALA A 221 1.39 -0.43 28.01
N ASP A 222 1.88 -1.49 28.61
CA ASP A 222 3.27 -1.62 29.06
C ASP A 222 3.88 -2.83 28.31
N SER A 223 4.80 -2.58 27.40
CA SER A 223 5.44 -3.57 26.52
C SER A 223 4.43 -4.50 25.82
N PHE A 224 3.26 -3.95 25.46
CA PHE A 224 2.15 -4.76 24.96
C PHE A 224 2.39 -5.20 23.51
N PRO A 225 2.41 -6.53 23.22
CA PRO A 225 2.80 -7.07 21.93
C PRO A 225 1.61 -7.06 20.94
N LEU A 226 1.40 -5.94 20.23
CA LEU A 226 0.34 -5.84 19.22
C LEU A 226 0.50 -6.84 18.09
N ASN A 227 1.75 -7.21 17.73
CA ASN A 227 2.03 -8.23 16.72
C ASN A 227 1.50 -9.62 17.07
N SER A 228 1.37 -9.94 18.36
CA SER A 228 0.75 -11.20 18.81
C SER A 228 -0.74 -11.25 18.49
N PHE A 229 -1.39 -10.09 18.31
CA PHE A 229 -2.81 -9.97 17.96
C PHE A 229 -3.02 -9.61 16.49
N LEU A 230 -2.12 -8.83 15.89
CA LEU A 230 -2.19 -8.30 14.52
C LEU A 230 -0.88 -8.56 13.76
N PRO A 231 -0.50 -9.80 13.51
CA PRO A 231 0.81 -10.14 12.94
C PRO A 231 1.03 -9.64 11.50
N ALA A 232 -0.04 -9.31 10.78
CA ALA A 232 0.03 -8.84 9.40
C ALA A 232 0.20 -7.31 9.26
N ASP A 233 0.08 -6.54 10.36
CA ASP A 233 -0.02 -5.08 10.31
C ASP A 233 1.32 -4.37 10.56
N SER A 234 2.44 -5.09 10.59
CA SER A 234 3.79 -4.56 10.88
C SER A 234 3.90 -3.80 12.22
N LEU A 235 2.90 -3.90 13.07
CA LEU A 235 2.89 -3.36 14.43
C LEU A 235 3.61 -4.33 15.37
N GLY A 236 4.49 -3.82 16.22
CA GLY A 236 5.21 -4.60 17.21
C GLY A 236 4.77 -4.29 18.65
N ILE A 237 5.72 -4.02 19.51
CA ILE A 237 5.50 -3.69 20.91
C ILE A 237 5.07 -2.23 21.06
N VAL A 238 4.14 -1.97 22.00
CA VAL A 238 3.63 -0.62 22.29
C VAL A 238 3.68 -0.33 23.79
N ASP A 239 4.23 0.84 24.13
CA ASP A 239 4.13 1.48 25.45
C ASP A 239 3.29 2.76 25.26
N LEU A 240 2.09 2.77 25.81
CA LEU A 240 1.08 3.82 25.59
C LEU A 240 0.33 4.14 26.89
N ALA A 241 0.12 5.42 27.15
CA ALA A 241 -0.87 5.90 28.11
C ALA A 241 -1.92 6.77 27.40
N LEU A 242 -3.19 6.39 27.51
CA LEU A 242 -4.31 7.11 26.90
C LEU A 242 -5.35 7.42 27.96
N GLN A 243 -5.82 8.66 27.99
CA GLN A 243 -6.92 9.13 28.81
C GLN A 243 -7.97 9.78 27.93
N ALA A 244 -9.22 9.35 28.09
CA ALA A 244 -10.36 9.91 27.37
C ALA A 244 -11.49 10.18 28.35
N ARG A 245 -12.00 11.41 28.36
CA ARG A 245 -13.14 11.83 29.19
C ARG A 245 -14.10 12.63 28.34
N GLY A 246 -15.39 12.38 28.52
CA GLY A 246 -16.34 13.14 27.74
C GLY A 246 -17.81 12.76 27.94
N THR A 247 -18.64 13.40 27.13
CA THR A 247 -20.09 13.14 26.99
C THR A 247 -20.43 13.08 25.50
N GLY A 248 -21.27 12.12 25.11
CA GLY A 248 -21.63 11.86 23.72
C GLY A 248 -20.51 11.13 22.95
N PHE A 249 -20.92 10.41 21.91
CA PHE A 249 -20.00 9.63 21.05
C PHE A 249 -19.96 10.15 19.61
N ASP A 250 -20.96 10.92 19.23
CA ASP A 250 -21.01 11.48 17.88
C ASP A 250 -20.38 12.87 17.88
N PRO A 251 -19.19 13.04 17.25
CA PRO A 251 -18.47 14.31 17.21
C PRO A 251 -19.22 15.41 16.43
N LEU A 252 -20.22 15.04 15.62
CA LEU A 252 -20.99 15.96 14.81
C LEU A 252 -22.14 16.63 15.61
N LEU A 253 -22.45 16.13 16.81
CA LEU A 253 -23.50 16.68 17.64
C LEU A 253 -22.96 17.79 18.56
N PRO A 254 -23.68 18.93 18.68
CA PRO A 254 -23.26 20.07 19.53
C PRO A 254 -23.09 19.74 21.01
N ARG A 255 -23.77 18.69 21.49
CA ARG A 255 -23.71 18.24 22.90
C ARG A 255 -22.47 17.42 23.24
N THR A 256 -21.73 16.96 22.21
CA THR A 256 -20.55 16.12 22.42
C THR A 256 -19.40 16.96 22.91
N ARG A 257 -18.80 16.50 23.99
CA ARG A 257 -17.59 17.06 24.60
C ARG A 257 -16.65 15.92 24.93
N THR A 258 -15.41 16.03 24.49
CA THR A 258 -14.39 14.99 24.69
C THR A 258 -13.06 15.66 24.92
N SER A 259 -12.32 15.21 25.93
CA SER A 259 -10.89 15.47 26.05
C SER A 259 -10.13 14.14 25.91
N LEU A 260 -9.10 14.15 25.10
CA LEU A 260 -8.23 13.01 24.82
C LEU A 260 -6.78 13.41 25.09
N ARG A 261 -6.07 12.64 25.90
CA ARG A 261 -4.62 12.72 26.08
C ARG A 261 -4.02 11.37 25.78
N ALA A 262 -3.01 11.36 24.93
CA ALA A 262 -2.25 10.17 24.65
C ALA A 262 -0.75 10.46 24.75
N GLN A 263 -0.02 9.57 25.34
CA GLN A 263 1.43 9.56 25.41
C GLN A 263 1.90 8.19 24.90
N ILE A 264 2.69 8.20 23.84
CA ILE A 264 3.28 7.01 23.25
C ILE A 264 4.78 7.06 23.55
N ASP A 265 5.20 6.28 24.52
CA ASP A 265 6.62 6.22 24.92
C ASP A 265 7.41 5.35 23.95
N ARG A 266 6.75 4.31 23.40
CA ARG A 266 7.29 3.42 22.39
C ARG A 266 6.17 2.83 21.52
N ALA A 267 6.39 2.81 20.23
CA ALA A 267 5.57 2.06 19.27
C ALA A 267 6.49 1.45 18.21
N GLU A 268 6.54 0.15 18.14
CA GLU A 268 7.29 -0.54 17.09
C GLU A 268 6.43 -0.67 15.83
N PHE A 269 6.95 -0.20 14.70
CA PHE A 269 6.32 -0.30 13.40
C PHE A 269 7.35 -0.63 12.32
N GLY A 270 7.11 -1.70 11.56
CA GLY A 270 8.03 -2.15 10.52
C GLY A 270 9.43 -2.52 11.03
N GLY A 271 9.52 -3.03 12.28
CA GLY A 271 10.79 -3.39 12.95
C GLY A 271 11.59 -2.20 13.47
N ARG A 272 10.95 -1.04 13.64
CA ARG A 272 11.55 0.19 14.18
C ARG A 272 10.75 0.73 15.33
N ASP A 273 11.45 1.30 16.29
CA ASP A 273 10.85 1.95 17.45
C ASP A 273 10.62 3.43 17.15
N PHE A 274 9.43 3.89 17.45
CA PHE A 274 8.99 5.28 17.47
C PHE A 274 8.52 5.61 18.87
N GLY A 275 8.84 6.79 19.37
CA GLY A 275 8.44 7.16 20.73
C GLY A 275 8.51 8.67 20.96
N GLY A 276 8.09 9.09 22.16
CA GLY A 276 8.09 10.49 22.54
C GLY A 276 6.92 11.29 21.97
N ILE A 277 5.88 10.62 21.47
CA ILE A 277 4.70 11.27 20.89
C ILE A 277 3.70 11.61 22.00
N GLU A 278 3.34 12.88 22.09
CA GLU A 278 2.29 13.37 22.97
C GLU A 278 1.14 13.96 22.14
N LEU A 279 -0.08 13.60 22.46
CA LEU A 279 -1.30 14.14 21.86
C LEU A 279 -2.23 14.65 22.96
N ASP A 280 -2.59 15.91 22.87
CA ASP A 280 -3.70 16.52 23.61
C ASP A 280 -4.76 17.00 22.62
N ALA A 281 -6.01 16.56 22.78
CA ALA A 281 -7.10 16.98 21.92
C ALA A 281 -8.37 17.22 22.74
N GLU A 282 -9.10 18.24 22.36
CA GLU A 282 -10.37 18.63 22.98
C GLU A 282 -11.40 18.89 21.89
N LEU A 283 -12.56 18.28 22.06
CA LEU A 283 -13.75 18.57 21.27
C LEU A 283 -14.79 19.17 22.20
N ASP A 284 -15.19 20.38 21.92
CA ASP A 284 -16.30 21.04 22.65
C ASP A 284 -17.25 21.69 21.65
N SER A 285 -18.50 21.25 21.70
CA SER A 285 -19.56 21.84 20.89
C SER A 285 -19.19 21.93 19.40
N GLN A 286 -18.72 20.80 18.82
CA GLN A 286 -18.29 20.67 17.43
C GLN A 286 -16.97 21.39 17.11
N ARG A 287 -16.30 22.01 18.06
CA ARG A 287 -14.96 22.61 17.86
C ARG A 287 -13.88 21.66 18.35
N LEU A 288 -13.02 21.28 17.44
CA LEU A 288 -11.84 20.49 17.72
C LEU A 288 -10.64 21.42 17.92
N SER A 289 -9.91 21.21 18.99
CA SER A 289 -8.58 21.80 19.21
C SER A 289 -7.65 20.76 19.78
N GLY A 290 -6.36 20.88 19.50
CA GLY A 290 -5.39 19.93 20.05
C GLY A 290 -3.97 20.30 19.72
N ARG A 291 -3.06 19.49 20.25
CA ARG A 291 -1.62 19.61 20.05
C ARG A 291 -1.02 18.22 19.91
N ILE A 292 -0.10 18.08 18.96
CA ILE A 292 0.72 16.91 18.76
C ILE A 292 2.18 17.35 18.90
N SER A 293 2.93 16.68 19.76
CA SER A 293 4.37 16.88 19.87
C SER A 293 5.10 15.57 19.80
N ASP A 294 6.29 15.61 19.21
CA ASP A 294 7.22 14.49 19.16
C ASP A 294 8.63 15.03 19.40
N ARG A 295 9.40 14.34 20.27
CA ARG A 295 10.75 14.71 20.65
C ARG A 295 11.80 13.68 20.27
N ASP A 296 11.40 12.67 19.53
CA ASP A 296 12.30 11.63 19.04
C ASP A 296 13.40 12.22 18.14
N GLU A 297 14.57 11.57 18.11
CA GLU A 297 15.68 12.01 17.25
C GLU A 297 15.35 11.87 15.77
N ALA A 298 14.55 10.86 15.40
CA ALA A 298 14.14 10.62 14.03
C ALA A 298 13.04 11.58 13.55
N LEU A 299 12.24 12.14 14.50
CA LEU A 299 11.16 13.07 14.18
C LEU A 299 10.87 14.00 15.35
N ARG A 300 11.15 15.28 15.19
CA ARG A 300 10.84 16.32 16.19
C ARG A 300 9.85 17.30 15.63
N LEU A 301 8.68 17.38 16.24
CA LEU A 301 7.61 18.25 15.78
C LEU A 301 6.79 18.85 16.91
N LEU A 302 6.13 19.94 16.59
CA LEU A 302 5.07 20.54 17.40
C LEU A 302 4.00 21.06 16.45
N LEU A 303 2.83 20.41 16.49
CA LEU A 303 1.71 20.73 15.62
C LEU A 303 0.47 21.05 16.46
N SER A 304 -0.30 22.03 16.01
CA SER A 304 -1.60 22.39 16.55
C SER A 304 -2.68 21.85 15.60
N VAL A 305 -3.67 21.21 16.17
CA VAL A 305 -4.87 20.75 15.47
C VAL A 305 -6.01 21.68 15.78
N SER A 306 -6.80 22.07 14.79
CA SER A 306 -8.01 22.84 14.96
C SER A 306 -9.09 22.36 14.00
N GLY A 307 -10.36 22.55 14.34
CA GLY A 307 -11.41 22.12 13.43
C GLY A 307 -12.80 22.49 13.86
N THR A 308 -13.72 22.28 12.94
CA THR A 308 -15.18 22.36 13.18
C THR A 308 -15.81 21.13 12.54
N LEU A 309 -16.58 20.38 13.33
CA LEU A 309 -17.19 19.12 12.94
C LEU A 309 -18.71 19.26 13.00
N THR A 310 -19.31 19.69 11.89
CA THR A 310 -20.78 19.78 11.79
C THR A 310 -21.31 18.76 10.78
N GLU A 311 -22.60 18.44 10.83
CA GLU A 311 -23.22 17.56 9.83
C GLU A 311 -23.13 18.11 8.40
N ARG A 312 -23.09 19.43 8.24
CA ARG A 312 -23.05 20.09 6.94
C ARG A 312 -21.63 20.21 6.38
N GLU A 313 -20.70 20.50 7.25
CA GLU A 313 -19.30 20.71 6.89
C GLU A 313 -18.39 20.24 8.03
N GLN A 314 -17.39 19.47 7.70
CA GLN A 314 -16.30 19.08 8.59
C GLN A 314 -15.03 19.74 8.09
N ARG A 315 -14.35 20.48 8.94
CA ARG A 315 -13.08 21.13 8.62
C ARG A 315 -12.06 20.81 9.70
N ILE A 316 -10.87 20.38 9.29
CA ILE A 316 -9.74 20.11 10.17
C ILE A 316 -8.54 20.88 9.62
N GLY A 317 -7.82 21.56 10.50
CA GLY A 317 -6.56 22.23 10.23
C GLY A 317 -5.45 21.65 11.09
N LEU A 318 -4.25 21.63 10.56
CA LEU A 318 -3.02 21.21 11.21
C LEU A 318 -1.94 22.25 10.90
N SER A 319 -1.38 22.89 11.91
CA SER A 319 -0.35 23.90 11.71
C SER A 319 0.76 23.80 12.76
N GLY A 320 1.99 24.10 12.38
CA GLY A 320 3.14 24.09 13.29
C GLY A 320 4.45 23.85 12.60
N SER A 321 5.40 23.26 13.32
CA SER A 321 6.79 23.05 12.83
C SER A 321 7.25 21.63 13.03
N VAL A 322 7.89 21.09 12.01
CA VAL A 322 8.76 19.92 12.08
C VAL A 322 10.19 20.45 12.20
N PHE A 323 10.74 20.37 13.41
CA PHE A 323 12.08 20.91 13.73
C PHE A 323 13.20 20.00 13.22
N GLY A 324 12.90 18.73 12.98
CA GLY A 324 13.84 17.77 12.43
C GLY A 324 13.17 16.47 12.05
N PHE A 325 13.59 15.90 10.95
CA PHE A 325 13.26 14.54 10.54
C PHE A 325 14.49 13.86 9.93
N ASP A 326 14.56 12.53 10.02
CA ASP A 326 15.55 11.68 9.34
C ASP A 326 14.82 10.54 8.62
N LEU A 327 14.78 10.60 7.28
CA LEU A 327 14.08 9.62 6.46
C LEU A 327 14.71 8.22 6.52
N ALA A 328 16.01 8.11 6.83
CA ALA A 328 16.65 6.81 7.00
C ALA A 328 16.25 6.18 8.35
N ALA A 329 16.24 6.96 9.41
CA ALA A 329 15.77 6.52 10.72
C ALA A 329 14.27 6.15 10.66
N LEU A 330 13.46 6.93 9.95
CA LEU A 330 12.04 6.66 9.71
C LEU A 330 11.78 5.50 8.73
N GLY A 331 12.82 4.99 8.03
CA GLY A 331 12.68 3.89 7.09
C GLY A 331 12.11 4.24 5.71
N VAL A 332 12.00 5.50 5.43
CA VAL A 332 11.45 6.01 4.16
C VAL A 332 12.51 6.02 3.05
N SER A 333 13.78 6.19 3.41
CA SER A 333 14.91 6.23 2.46
C SER A 333 16.08 5.39 2.98
N PRO A 334 16.82 4.70 2.09
CA PRO A 334 18.08 4.05 2.48
C PRO A 334 19.21 5.08 2.75
N GLU A 335 19.07 6.32 2.26
CA GLU A 335 20.05 7.37 2.45
C GLU A 335 19.64 8.30 3.61
N PRO A 336 20.58 8.80 4.41
CA PRO A 336 20.30 9.76 5.48
C PRO A 336 19.94 11.13 4.87
N ILE A 337 18.64 11.32 4.67
CA ILE A 337 18.04 12.59 4.27
C ILE A 337 17.25 13.10 5.46
N GLY A 338 17.63 14.24 5.96
CA GLY A 338 16.95 14.91 7.06
C GLY A 338 16.56 16.33 6.69
N GLY A 339 15.85 16.99 7.59
CA GLY A 339 15.45 18.37 7.34
C GLY A 339 14.49 18.92 8.38
N SER A 340 13.95 20.09 8.07
CA SER A 340 12.95 20.78 8.87
C SER A 340 12.01 21.59 7.97
N PHE A 341 10.80 21.87 8.43
CA PHE A 341 9.84 22.72 7.74
C PHE A 341 8.73 23.21 8.68
N ALA A 342 8.10 24.31 8.33
CA ALA A 342 6.82 24.71 8.89
C ALA A 342 5.69 24.15 8.03
N LEU A 343 4.61 23.68 8.67
CA LEU A 343 3.45 23.06 8.05
C LEU A 343 2.19 23.86 8.35
N ASP A 344 1.40 24.13 7.32
CA ASP A 344 0.00 24.53 7.42
C ASP A 344 -0.82 23.64 6.49
N ALA A 345 -1.69 22.83 7.06
CA ALA A 345 -2.51 21.91 6.29
C ALA A 345 -3.98 22.03 6.73
N SER A 346 -4.88 21.91 5.80
CA SER A 346 -6.31 21.89 6.08
C SER A 346 -7.03 20.91 5.17
N ALA A 347 -8.06 20.27 5.72
CA ALA A 347 -8.97 19.41 4.97
C ALA A 347 -10.41 19.77 5.34
N SER A 348 -11.29 19.74 4.36
CA SER A 348 -12.73 19.91 4.59
C SER A 348 -13.53 18.94 3.75
N ALA A 349 -14.67 18.52 4.31
CA ALA A 349 -15.68 17.72 3.64
C ALA A 349 -17.02 18.43 3.79
N ALA A 350 -17.75 18.66 2.70
CA ALA A 350 -19.05 19.31 2.69
C ALA A 350 -20.06 18.48 1.90
N GLY A 351 -21.07 17.95 2.55
CA GLY A 351 -22.07 17.10 1.94
C GLY A 351 -21.50 15.79 1.36
N LYS A 352 -22.22 15.20 0.41
CA LYS A 352 -21.77 13.98 -0.25
C LYS A 352 -20.84 14.31 -1.43
N GLY A 353 -19.56 13.98 -1.28
CA GLY A 353 -18.58 13.99 -2.38
C GLY A 353 -17.87 15.33 -2.63
N ALA A 354 -18.06 16.35 -1.78
CA ALA A 354 -17.27 17.58 -1.87
C ALA A 354 -16.16 17.57 -0.82
N TYR A 355 -14.91 17.55 -1.28
CA TYR A 355 -13.72 17.56 -0.41
C TYR A 355 -12.76 18.64 -0.88
N ALA A 356 -12.12 19.30 0.06
CA ALA A 356 -10.99 20.16 -0.24
C ALA A 356 -9.86 19.85 0.74
N ALA A 357 -8.63 19.89 0.24
CA ALA A 357 -7.42 19.75 1.04
C ALA A 357 -6.39 20.78 0.56
N ARG A 358 -5.64 21.32 1.51
CA ARG A 358 -4.50 22.20 1.24
C ARG A 358 -3.36 21.83 2.17
N ILE A 359 -2.17 21.79 1.64
CA ILE A 359 -0.92 21.65 2.40
C ILE A 359 -0.01 22.79 1.96
N ALA A 360 0.54 23.53 2.90
CA ALA A 360 1.56 24.52 2.67
C ALA A 360 2.77 24.21 3.55
N LEU A 361 3.93 24.15 2.94
CA LEU A 361 5.21 23.97 3.61
C LEU A 361 6.04 25.23 3.41
N ASP A 362 6.62 25.73 4.49
CA ASP A 362 7.49 26.91 4.50
C ASP A 362 8.79 26.59 5.22
N SER A 363 9.80 27.46 5.03
CA SER A 363 11.09 27.35 5.70
C SER A 363 11.72 25.96 5.57
N ILE A 364 11.59 25.37 4.38
CA ILE A 364 11.99 23.99 4.12
C ILE A 364 13.52 23.91 4.01
N GLU A 365 14.13 23.16 4.90
CA GLU A 365 15.55 22.76 4.80
C GLU A 365 15.65 21.26 4.61
N ILE A 366 16.37 20.82 3.59
CA ILE A 366 16.71 19.41 3.35
C ILE A 366 18.21 19.24 3.45
N ARG A 367 18.66 18.31 4.25
CA ARG A 367 20.07 17.97 4.49
C ARG A 367 20.34 16.54 4.03
N ASN A 368 21.40 16.36 3.29
CA ASN A 368 21.99 15.08 2.98
C ASN A 368 23.46 15.05 3.42
N LYS A 369 24.18 13.95 3.15
CA LYS A 369 25.61 13.80 3.53
C LYS A 369 26.54 14.93 3.03
N HIS A 370 26.16 15.65 1.97
CA HIS A 370 27.06 16.54 1.23
C HIS A 370 26.64 18.00 1.30
N ARG A 371 25.36 18.30 1.54
CA ARG A 371 24.82 19.66 1.47
C ARG A 371 23.53 19.85 2.25
N THR A 372 23.25 21.11 2.52
CA THR A 372 21.94 21.58 3.00
C THR A 372 21.32 22.48 1.95
N ASP A 373 20.13 22.12 1.49
CA ASP A 373 19.37 22.89 0.52
C ASP A 373 18.18 23.56 1.21
N ARG A 374 18.00 24.84 0.94
CA ARG A 374 16.79 25.59 1.29
C ARG A 374 15.86 25.59 0.10
N ILE A 375 14.67 25.09 0.32
CA ILE A 375 13.67 24.97 -0.72
C ILE A 375 12.65 26.10 -0.56
N ARG A 376 12.15 26.62 -1.66
CA ARG A 376 11.10 27.64 -1.68
C ARG A 376 9.82 27.13 -1.05
N PRO A 377 8.99 28.01 -0.50
CA PRO A 377 7.68 27.65 -0.01
C PRO A 377 6.93 26.80 -1.03
N THR A 378 6.34 25.71 -0.54
CA THR A 378 5.68 24.72 -1.38
C THR A 378 4.25 24.55 -0.92
N SER A 379 3.30 24.58 -1.84
CA SER A 379 1.88 24.34 -1.54
C SER A 379 1.27 23.34 -2.51
N VAL A 380 0.35 22.55 -1.98
CA VAL A 380 -0.49 21.63 -2.76
C VAL A 380 -1.92 21.85 -2.33
N SER A 381 -2.83 22.00 -3.28
CA SER A 381 -4.27 22.06 -3.02
C SER A 381 -5.01 21.06 -3.89
N LEU A 382 -6.05 20.47 -3.31
CA LEU A 382 -6.99 19.58 -3.97
C LEU A 382 -8.40 20.06 -3.67
N HIS A 383 -9.21 20.16 -4.69
CA HIS A 383 -10.64 20.40 -4.57
C HIS A 383 -11.39 19.41 -5.45
N THR A 384 -12.38 18.74 -4.88
CA THR A 384 -13.23 17.81 -5.62
C THR A 384 -14.68 17.95 -5.18
N ASP A 385 -15.58 17.80 -6.11
CA ASP A 385 -17.01 17.70 -5.89
C ASP A 385 -17.63 16.62 -6.78
N SER A 386 -18.94 16.58 -6.90
CA SER A 386 -19.63 15.58 -7.73
C SER A 386 -19.38 15.76 -9.24
N ALA A 387 -18.90 16.93 -9.66
CA ALA A 387 -18.76 17.30 -11.07
C ALA A 387 -17.31 17.40 -11.54
N ALA A 388 -16.36 17.74 -10.65
CA ALA A 388 -14.99 18.01 -11.05
C ALA A 388 -13.98 17.75 -9.92
N THR A 389 -12.74 17.49 -10.33
CA THR A 389 -11.56 17.47 -9.44
C THR A 389 -10.50 18.40 -9.99
N ARG A 390 -9.94 19.25 -9.13
CA ARG A 390 -8.82 20.14 -9.43
C ARG A 390 -7.72 19.95 -8.41
N ALA A 391 -6.49 19.88 -8.88
CA ALA A 391 -5.30 19.87 -8.02
C ALA A 391 -4.30 20.91 -8.52
N GLU A 392 -3.70 21.61 -7.59
CA GLU A 392 -2.67 22.61 -7.86
C GLU A 392 -1.49 22.40 -6.95
N ALA A 393 -0.28 22.56 -7.48
CA ALA A 393 0.93 22.57 -6.69
C ALA A 393 1.82 23.74 -7.14
N ALA A 394 2.45 24.39 -6.18
CA ALA A 394 3.40 25.47 -6.41
C ALA A 394 4.59 25.35 -5.47
N SER A 395 5.79 25.66 -5.99
CA SER A 395 7.03 25.68 -5.20
C SER A 395 8.04 26.59 -5.89
N GLY A 396 8.26 27.78 -5.39
CA GLY A 396 9.10 28.76 -6.09
C GLY A 396 8.58 29.05 -7.49
N ASP A 397 9.37 28.73 -8.50
CA ASP A 397 9.02 28.87 -9.92
C ASP A 397 8.29 27.64 -10.53
N LEU A 398 8.00 26.62 -9.74
CA LEU A 398 7.16 25.50 -10.14
C LEU A 398 5.67 25.86 -9.99
N SER A 399 4.91 25.64 -11.04
CA SER A 399 3.45 25.63 -11.04
C SER A 399 2.95 24.37 -11.73
N LEU A 400 2.08 23.63 -11.05
CA LEU A 400 1.37 22.47 -11.60
C LEU A 400 -0.12 22.69 -11.43
N THR A 401 -0.87 22.48 -12.49
CA THR A 401 -2.33 22.48 -12.47
C THR A 401 -2.86 21.21 -13.13
N PHE A 402 -3.76 20.54 -12.45
CA PHE A 402 -4.47 19.37 -12.94
C PHE A 402 -5.98 19.60 -12.79
N SER A 403 -6.75 19.26 -13.80
CA SER A 403 -8.21 19.33 -13.73
C SER A 403 -8.85 18.18 -14.50
N THR A 404 -9.98 17.70 -14.00
CA THR A 404 -10.83 16.70 -14.66
C THR A 404 -12.30 17.03 -14.40
N PRO A 405 -13.20 16.83 -15.37
CA PRO A 405 -14.65 16.95 -15.17
C PRO A 405 -15.23 15.68 -14.54
N GLN A 406 -14.60 15.16 -13.51
CA GLN A 406 -14.98 13.94 -12.79
C GLN A 406 -14.74 14.15 -11.29
N SER A 407 -15.61 13.54 -10.47
CA SER A 407 -15.37 13.45 -9.04
C SER A 407 -14.12 12.61 -8.74
N ALA A 408 -13.54 12.76 -7.53
CA ALA A 408 -12.38 11.99 -7.12
C ALA A 408 -12.61 10.47 -7.22
N ASP A 409 -13.78 9.97 -6.79
CA ASP A 409 -14.12 8.56 -6.86
C ASP A 409 -14.17 8.05 -8.29
N SER A 410 -14.79 8.84 -9.20
CA SER A 410 -14.85 8.53 -10.63
C SER A 410 -13.47 8.55 -11.28
N LEU A 411 -12.63 9.52 -10.89
CA LEU A 411 -11.25 9.62 -11.34
C LEU A 411 -10.41 8.40 -10.90
N ILE A 412 -10.49 8.01 -9.64
CA ILE A 412 -9.78 6.84 -9.11
C ILE A 412 -10.22 5.57 -9.85
N ALA A 413 -11.52 5.41 -10.07
CA ALA A 413 -12.06 4.28 -10.82
C ALA A 413 -11.57 4.29 -12.28
N ALA A 414 -11.51 5.45 -12.94
CA ALA A 414 -10.99 5.60 -14.29
C ALA A 414 -9.49 5.30 -14.35
N LEU A 415 -8.68 5.83 -13.43
CA LEU A 415 -7.24 5.53 -13.35
C LEU A 415 -6.98 4.03 -13.14
N THR A 416 -7.80 3.37 -12.31
CA THR A 416 -7.69 1.92 -12.08
C THR A 416 -8.00 1.13 -13.35
N ARG A 417 -9.03 1.54 -14.13
CA ARG A 417 -9.33 0.93 -15.42
C ARG A 417 -8.21 1.17 -16.42
N SER A 418 -7.70 2.40 -16.51
CA SER A 418 -6.58 2.77 -17.40
C SER A 418 -5.35 1.93 -17.12
N ALA A 419 -4.98 1.77 -15.83
CA ALA A 419 -3.83 0.98 -15.42
C ALA A 419 -3.99 -0.50 -15.82
N ARG A 420 -5.17 -1.08 -15.66
CA ARG A 420 -5.44 -2.47 -16.07
C ARG A 420 -5.39 -2.64 -17.59
N THR A 421 -6.00 -1.70 -18.34
CA THR A 421 -5.98 -1.73 -19.80
C THR A 421 -4.56 -1.59 -20.32
N LEU A 422 -3.77 -0.66 -19.77
CA LEU A 422 -2.38 -0.46 -20.15
C LEU A 422 -1.52 -1.69 -19.80
N ALA A 423 -1.66 -2.25 -18.60
CA ALA A 423 -0.96 -3.46 -18.22
C ALA A 423 -1.27 -4.64 -19.16
N GLY A 424 -2.55 -4.85 -19.48
CA GLY A 424 -2.95 -5.88 -20.43
C GLY A 424 -2.41 -5.64 -21.86
N GLN A 425 -2.28 -4.39 -22.29
CA GLN A 425 -1.66 -4.06 -23.58
C GLN A 425 -0.14 -4.24 -23.58
N ILE A 426 0.53 -3.95 -22.45
CA ILE A 426 1.97 -4.20 -22.29
C ILE A 426 2.23 -5.71 -22.29
N ASP A 427 1.43 -6.49 -21.56
CA ASP A 427 1.54 -7.96 -21.53
C ASP A 427 1.27 -8.56 -22.92
N ALA A 428 0.33 -8.00 -23.69
CA ALA A 428 0.03 -8.39 -25.06
C ALA A 428 1.02 -7.79 -26.10
N GLN A 429 2.01 -7.01 -25.62
CA GLN A 429 2.97 -6.28 -26.50
C GLN A 429 2.27 -5.51 -27.63
N SER A 430 1.15 -4.86 -27.36
CA SER A 430 0.32 -4.22 -28.38
C SER A 430 -0.31 -2.96 -27.83
N ILE A 431 -0.17 -1.84 -28.51
CA ILE A 431 -0.76 -0.55 -28.13
C ILE A 431 -1.97 -0.27 -29.00
N ASP A 432 -3.17 -0.48 -28.47
CA ASP A 432 -4.44 -0.22 -29.14
C ASP A 432 -5.12 1.02 -28.55
N MET A 433 -5.04 2.13 -29.28
CA MET A 433 -5.62 3.40 -28.84
C MET A 433 -7.16 3.41 -28.87
N GLU A 434 -7.80 2.52 -29.63
CA GLU A 434 -9.27 2.40 -29.64
C GLU A 434 -9.78 1.82 -28.31
N GLN A 435 -8.99 0.97 -27.64
CA GLN A 435 -9.30 0.44 -26.32
C GLN A 435 -8.75 1.34 -25.21
N LEU A 436 -7.57 1.92 -25.38
CA LEU A 436 -6.91 2.69 -24.33
C LEU A 436 -7.60 4.03 -24.09
N LYS A 437 -7.94 4.78 -25.14
CA LYS A 437 -8.55 6.11 -25.00
C LYS A 437 -9.83 6.13 -24.17
N PRO A 438 -10.83 5.26 -24.39
CA PRO A 438 -12.04 5.24 -23.56
C PRO A 438 -11.79 4.83 -22.11
N ALA A 439 -10.66 4.15 -21.83
CA ALA A 439 -10.28 3.79 -20.48
C ALA A 439 -9.61 4.94 -19.72
N LEU A 440 -9.01 5.90 -20.44
CA LEU A 440 -8.36 7.07 -19.82
C LEU A 440 -9.41 8.05 -19.26
N PRO A 441 -9.15 8.69 -18.11
CA PRO A 441 -9.98 9.79 -17.64
C PRO A 441 -9.83 11.01 -18.56
N ASP A 442 -10.87 11.83 -18.62
CA ASP A 442 -10.73 13.17 -19.15
C ASP A 442 -9.88 14.00 -18.19
N PHE A 443 -8.87 14.69 -18.70
CA PHE A 443 -8.01 15.54 -17.88
C PHE A 443 -7.34 16.65 -18.70
N ALA A 444 -6.93 17.67 -17.97
CA ALA A 444 -5.95 18.67 -18.43
C ALA A 444 -4.86 18.81 -17.35
N LEU A 445 -3.61 18.69 -17.77
CA LEU A 445 -2.42 18.85 -16.93
C LEU A 445 -1.54 19.92 -17.53
N ARG A 446 -1.04 20.85 -16.70
CA ARG A 446 -0.01 21.81 -17.07
C ARG A 446 1.03 21.89 -15.98
N VAL A 447 2.29 21.82 -16.35
CA VAL A 447 3.44 21.97 -15.46
C VAL A 447 4.38 22.99 -16.07
N SER A 448 4.79 23.97 -15.29
CA SER A 448 5.83 24.91 -15.63
C SER A 448 6.79 25.05 -14.45
N ALA A 449 8.08 24.92 -14.67
CA ALA A 449 9.08 25.02 -13.62
C ALA A 449 10.38 25.63 -14.16
N GLY A 450 10.99 26.46 -13.38
CA GLY A 450 12.35 26.96 -13.56
C GLY A 450 13.37 26.21 -12.69
N PRO A 451 14.53 26.80 -12.39
CA PRO A 451 15.60 26.14 -11.64
C PRO A 451 15.39 26.14 -10.11
N ASP A 452 14.48 26.94 -9.55
CA ASP A 452 14.39 27.24 -8.11
C ASP A 452 13.08 26.72 -7.50
N ASN A 453 13.00 25.39 -7.37
CA ASN A 453 11.83 24.71 -6.83
C ASN A 453 12.20 23.34 -6.21
N ILE A 454 11.22 22.73 -5.54
CA ILE A 454 11.38 21.43 -4.90
C ILE A 454 11.71 20.31 -5.90
N LEU A 455 11.11 20.32 -7.10
CA LEU A 455 11.33 19.29 -8.13
C LEU A 455 12.80 19.28 -8.57
N ASN A 456 13.33 20.43 -8.94
CA ASN A 456 14.73 20.54 -9.38
C ASN A 456 15.71 20.24 -8.23
N SER A 457 15.37 20.62 -7.00
CA SER A 457 16.15 20.28 -5.81
C SER A 457 16.22 18.78 -5.57
N LEU A 458 15.11 18.05 -5.73
CA LEU A 458 15.08 16.60 -5.62
C LEU A 458 15.85 15.92 -6.76
N LEU A 459 15.71 16.40 -8.00
CA LEU A 459 16.43 15.86 -9.15
C LEU A 459 17.94 16.06 -9.07
N LYS A 460 18.38 17.18 -8.51
CA LYS A 460 19.82 17.45 -8.28
C LYS A 460 20.49 16.40 -7.38
N SER A 461 19.75 15.78 -6.47
CA SER A 461 20.27 14.66 -5.66
C SER A 461 20.65 13.46 -6.52
N ARG A 462 20.02 13.32 -7.69
CA ARG A 462 20.29 12.26 -8.69
C ARG A 462 21.15 12.75 -9.86
N LYS A 463 21.84 13.88 -9.68
CA LYS A 463 22.68 14.54 -10.71
C LYS A 463 21.89 14.93 -11.96
N ILE A 464 20.59 15.19 -11.83
CA ILE A 464 19.73 15.72 -12.87
C ILE A 464 19.35 17.16 -12.49
N ALA A 465 19.42 18.08 -13.43
CA ALA A 465 18.96 19.45 -13.25
C ALA A 465 18.41 20.01 -14.57
N PHE A 466 17.60 21.04 -14.49
CA PHE A 466 17.10 21.76 -15.67
C PHE A 466 16.96 23.25 -15.36
N ASP A 467 17.00 24.08 -16.40
CA ASP A 467 16.76 25.53 -16.29
C ASP A 467 15.29 25.88 -16.49
N ALA A 468 14.61 25.17 -17.38
CA ALA A 468 13.17 25.28 -17.55
C ALA A 468 12.54 23.91 -17.91
N LEU A 469 11.34 23.68 -17.39
CA LEU A 469 10.50 22.52 -17.71
C LEU A 469 9.08 23.02 -17.98
N ASN A 470 8.55 22.70 -19.16
CA ASN A 470 7.15 22.90 -19.48
C ASN A 470 6.56 21.56 -19.95
N ALA A 471 5.47 21.13 -19.32
CA ALA A 471 4.73 19.96 -19.74
C ALA A 471 3.23 20.26 -19.80
N GLU A 472 2.59 19.79 -20.83
CA GLU A 472 1.14 19.85 -21.02
C GLU A 472 0.63 18.46 -21.37
N GLY A 473 -0.49 18.08 -20.77
CA GLY A 473 -1.19 16.84 -21.07
C GLY A 473 -2.67 17.07 -21.13
N ALA A 474 -3.36 16.47 -22.08
CA ALA A 474 -4.81 16.55 -22.18
C ALA A 474 -5.40 15.28 -22.76
N ASN A 475 -6.58 14.95 -22.28
CA ASN A 475 -7.49 13.96 -22.85
C ASN A 475 -8.92 14.41 -22.62
N CYS A 476 -9.76 14.36 -23.62
CA CYS A 476 -11.22 14.44 -23.46
C CYS A 476 -11.91 13.77 -24.66
N ASP A 477 -13.22 13.57 -24.56
CA ASP A 477 -13.99 12.91 -25.63
C ASP A 477 -13.83 13.58 -26.99
N SER A 478 -13.77 14.92 -27.04
CA SER A 478 -13.68 15.72 -28.25
C SER A 478 -12.26 16.02 -28.74
N LEU A 479 -11.25 15.77 -27.91
CA LEU A 479 -9.84 16.02 -28.25
C LEU A 479 -9.02 14.73 -28.15
N PRO A 480 -8.02 14.56 -29.04
CA PRO A 480 -7.11 13.43 -28.94
C PRO A 480 -6.25 13.52 -27.66
N VAL A 481 -5.83 12.36 -27.16
CA VAL A 481 -4.78 12.30 -26.14
C VAL A 481 -3.56 13.04 -26.65
N SER A 482 -3.05 13.98 -25.86
CA SER A 482 -1.82 14.71 -26.17
C SER A 482 -0.98 14.93 -24.94
N ILE A 483 0.33 14.75 -25.09
CA ILE A 483 1.34 15.04 -24.06
C ILE A 483 2.48 15.80 -24.76
N ARG A 484 2.82 16.97 -24.26
CA ARG A 484 3.97 17.76 -24.71
C ARG A 484 4.88 18.01 -23.54
N LEU A 485 6.16 17.84 -23.75
CA LEU A 485 7.22 18.14 -22.81
C LEU A 485 8.30 18.96 -23.50
N ARG A 486 8.75 20.01 -22.85
CA ARG A 486 9.93 20.78 -23.25
C ARG A 486 10.78 21.09 -22.02
N THR A 487 12.03 20.71 -22.06
CA THR A 487 13.01 21.09 -21.05
C THR A 487 14.13 21.90 -21.69
N GLU A 488 14.66 22.88 -20.95
CA GLU A 488 15.80 23.67 -21.33
C GLU A 488 16.90 23.50 -20.28
N GLY A 489 18.15 23.44 -20.72
CA GLY A 489 19.31 23.27 -19.84
C GLY A 489 19.30 21.95 -19.04
N LEU A 490 18.82 20.86 -19.67
CA LEU A 490 18.77 19.55 -19.01
C LEU A 490 20.18 19.01 -18.82
N ALA A 491 20.62 18.92 -17.57
CA ALA A 491 21.91 18.36 -17.17
C ALA A 491 21.72 16.96 -16.58
N TYR A 492 22.57 16.01 -16.98
CA TYR A 492 22.72 14.70 -16.39
C TYR A 492 24.20 14.38 -16.20
N GLY A 493 24.68 14.43 -14.97
CA GLY A 493 26.10 14.34 -14.68
C GLY A 493 26.88 15.48 -15.35
N ASN A 494 27.78 15.15 -16.28
CA ASN A 494 28.59 16.12 -17.05
C ASN A 494 28.00 16.45 -18.42
N VAL A 495 26.88 15.85 -18.81
CA VAL A 495 26.22 16.09 -20.08
C VAL A 495 25.13 17.13 -19.89
N VAL A 496 25.18 18.19 -20.70
CA VAL A 496 24.15 19.24 -20.74
C VAL A 496 23.52 19.26 -22.11
N LEU A 497 22.19 19.21 -22.13
CA LEU A 497 21.35 19.32 -23.34
C LEU A 497 20.57 20.62 -23.27
N ASP A 498 20.73 21.50 -24.27
CA ASP A 498 20.10 22.82 -24.23
C ASP A 498 18.58 22.73 -24.29
N THR A 499 18.07 21.86 -25.14
CA THR A 499 16.62 21.66 -25.28
C THR A 499 16.32 20.20 -25.53
N VAL A 500 15.37 19.64 -24.75
CA VAL A 500 14.76 18.34 -25.02
C VAL A 500 13.27 18.54 -25.16
N THR A 501 12.68 17.94 -26.21
CA THR A 501 11.25 17.99 -26.47
C THR A 501 10.69 16.59 -26.63
N ALA A 502 9.46 16.39 -26.15
CA ALA A 502 8.67 15.20 -26.45
C ALA A 502 7.23 15.64 -26.77
N ASP A 503 6.71 15.19 -27.89
CA ASP A 503 5.32 15.36 -28.30
C ASP A 503 4.75 13.98 -28.58
N ILE A 504 3.71 13.60 -27.85
CA ILE A 504 2.99 12.35 -28.01
C ILE A 504 1.53 12.70 -28.25
N ARG A 505 0.98 12.22 -29.34
CA ARG A 505 -0.39 12.58 -29.75
C ARG A 505 -1.10 11.40 -30.35
N GLN A 506 -2.34 11.21 -29.99
CA GLN A 506 -3.22 10.30 -30.70
C GLN A 506 -3.67 10.91 -32.03
N ASN A 507 -3.62 10.13 -33.10
CA ASN A 507 -4.18 10.47 -34.39
C ASN A 507 -4.97 9.26 -34.91
N GLY A 508 -6.29 9.26 -34.69
CA GLY A 508 -7.13 8.10 -34.95
C GLY A 508 -6.69 6.89 -34.13
N LYS A 509 -6.33 5.81 -34.81
CA LYS A 509 -5.81 4.57 -34.19
C LYS A 509 -4.32 4.63 -33.85
N ARG A 510 -3.61 5.67 -34.33
CA ARG A 510 -2.16 5.80 -34.15
C ARG A 510 -1.82 6.58 -32.90
N LEU A 511 -0.77 6.19 -32.23
CA LEU A 511 -0.05 6.99 -31.26
C LEU A 511 1.18 7.56 -31.95
N GLU A 512 1.13 8.82 -32.37
CA GLU A 512 2.26 9.54 -32.93
C GLU A 512 3.18 10.03 -31.83
N TYR A 513 4.47 9.98 -32.06
CA TYR A 513 5.47 10.53 -31.14
C TYR A 513 6.58 11.26 -31.87
N ALA A 514 7.08 12.31 -31.25
CA ALA A 514 8.24 13.06 -31.70
C ALA A 514 9.10 13.43 -30.50
N LEU A 515 10.31 12.94 -30.46
CA LEU A 515 11.33 13.25 -29.47
C LEU A 515 12.41 14.07 -30.15
N GLY A 516 12.84 15.15 -29.55
CA GLY A 516 13.87 16.02 -30.11
C GLY A 516 14.85 16.46 -29.06
N LEU A 517 16.11 16.59 -29.45
CA LEU A 517 17.15 17.24 -28.67
C LEU A 517 17.89 18.27 -29.53
N ALA A 518 18.28 19.34 -28.89
CA ALA A 518 19.10 20.37 -29.52
C ALA A 518 20.20 20.82 -28.55
N ASN A 519 21.36 21.07 -29.08
CA ASN A 519 22.48 21.63 -28.33
C ASN A 519 22.99 22.92 -28.95
N VAL A 520 23.40 23.83 -28.10
CA VAL A 520 24.07 25.08 -28.49
C VAL A 520 25.56 24.81 -28.76
N PRO A 521 26.20 25.69 -29.51
CA PRO A 521 27.59 25.63 -29.91
C PRO A 521 28.57 25.54 -28.72
N GLY A 522 29.40 24.53 -28.73
CA GLY A 522 30.51 24.38 -27.79
C GLY A 522 30.70 22.95 -27.24
N ASN A 523 29.61 22.21 -27.05
CA ASN A 523 29.68 20.87 -26.47
C ASN A 523 29.65 19.73 -27.49
N LEU A 524 29.09 19.95 -28.69
CA LEU A 524 28.88 18.89 -29.68
C LEU A 524 28.89 19.50 -31.08
N ASP A 525 30.07 19.62 -31.69
CA ASP A 525 30.25 20.34 -32.96
C ASP A 525 29.42 19.75 -34.13
N ASN A 526 29.11 18.48 -34.12
CA ASN A 526 28.41 17.77 -35.20
C ASN A 526 26.95 17.43 -34.91
N ILE A 527 26.51 17.46 -33.63
CA ILE A 527 25.12 17.19 -33.27
C ILE A 527 24.45 18.44 -32.71
N ALA A 528 24.03 19.36 -33.55
CA ALA A 528 23.22 20.51 -33.13
C ALA A 528 21.78 20.12 -32.83
N ARG A 529 21.22 19.19 -33.58
CA ARG A 529 19.82 18.68 -33.42
C ARG A 529 19.76 17.22 -33.78
N ALA A 530 19.09 16.44 -32.95
CA ALA A 530 18.73 15.06 -33.27
C ALA A 530 17.27 14.81 -32.85
N GLY A 531 16.65 13.87 -33.46
CA GLY A 531 15.28 13.53 -33.12
C GLY A 531 14.89 12.13 -33.57
N LEU A 532 13.84 11.65 -32.92
CA LEU A 532 13.16 10.41 -33.22
C LEU A 532 11.67 10.71 -33.32
N TYR A 533 11.06 10.41 -34.44
CA TYR A 533 9.63 10.56 -34.62
C TYR A 533 9.02 9.37 -35.36
N GLY A 534 7.75 9.15 -35.13
CA GLY A 534 7.04 8.03 -35.75
C GLY A 534 5.66 7.82 -35.21
N HIS A 535 5.18 6.61 -35.33
CA HIS A 535 3.89 6.22 -34.79
C HIS A 535 3.87 4.75 -34.38
N LEU A 536 2.95 4.40 -33.48
CA LEU A 536 2.65 3.05 -33.05
C LEU A 536 1.17 2.74 -33.34
N VAL A 537 0.90 1.54 -33.85
CA VAL A 537 -0.44 1.00 -34.07
C VAL A 537 -0.41 -0.48 -33.71
N ARG A 538 -1.04 -0.86 -32.62
CA ARG A 538 -1.02 -2.23 -32.11
C ARG A 538 0.41 -2.77 -31.96
N ASN A 539 0.76 -3.74 -32.77
CA ASN A 539 2.07 -4.39 -32.77
C ASN A 539 2.94 -3.97 -33.98
N THR A 540 2.68 -2.81 -34.52
CA THR A 540 3.48 -2.21 -35.59
C THR A 540 3.90 -0.79 -35.20
N GLY A 541 5.07 -0.38 -35.64
CA GLY A 541 5.57 0.97 -35.41
C GLY A 541 6.44 1.46 -36.55
N GLN A 542 6.49 2.76 -36.68
CA GLN A 542 7.43 3.46 -37.56
C GLN A 542 8.32 4.33 -36.66
N ALA A 543 9.62 4.31 -36.92
CA ALA A 543 10.61 5.12 -36.19
C ALA A 543 11.51 5.81 -37.25
N ASN A 544 11.60 7.12 -37.18
CA ASN A 544 12.48 7.90 -38.03
C ASN A 544 13.48 8.65 -37.15
N LEU A 545 14.76 8.32 -37.23
CA LEU A 545 15.84 9.01 -36.58
C LEU A 545 16.49 9.99 -37.49
N TYR A 546 16.82 11.16 -37.02
CA TYR A 546 17.62 12.14 -37.80
C TYR A 546 18.59 12.88 -36.88
N GLN A 547 19.65 13.38 -37.53
CA GLN A 547 20.61 14.29 -36.88
C GLN A 547 20.97 15.39 -37.88
N ARG A 548 21.04 16.64 -37.41
CA ARG A 548 21.44 17.80 -38.17
C ARG A 548 22.59 18.53 -37.49
N ASN A 549 23.56 18.99 -38.27
CA ASN A 549 24.62 19.82 -37.76
C ASN A 549 24.15 21.28 -37.54
N ARG A 550 25.05 22.16 -37.11
CA ARG A 550 24.77 23.59 -36.88
C ARG A 550 24.26 24.33 -38.10
N ALA A 551 24.74 23.98 -39.29
CA ALA A 551 24.28 24.56 -40.56
C ALA A 551 22.90 24.04 -40.98
N GLY A 552 22.26 23.18 -40.18
CA GLY A 552 20.98 22.57 -40.54
C GLY A 552 21.06 21.43 -41.53
N ARG A 553 22.26 21.04 -41.97
CA ARG A 553 22.47 19.93 -42.91
C ARG A 553 22.29 18.59 -42.15
N GLU A 554 21.51 17.70 -42.73
CA GLU A 554 21.34 16.36 -42.19
C GLU A 554 22.60 15.52 -42.40
N GLY A 555 23.14 14.95 -41.31
CA GLY A 555 24.29 14.07 -41.34
C GLY A 555 23.89 12.60 -41.18
N PHE A 556 22.75 12.40 -40.55
CA PHE A 556 22.16 11.07 -40.31
C PHE A 556 20.64 11.14 -40.49
N ARG A 557 20.07 10.15 -41.16
CA ARG A 557 18.62 9.88 -41.22
C ARG A 557 18.38 8.42 -41.51
N PHE A 558 17.51 7.83 -40.67
CA PHE A 558 17.21 6.40 -40.77
C PHE A 558 15.74 6.16 -40.43
N GLY A 559 14.95 5.69 -41.40
CA GLY A 559 13.58 5.29 -41.22
C GLY A 559 13.45 3.80 -41.05
N LEU A 560 12.68 3.35 -40.05
CA LEU A 560 12.44 1.95 -39.74
C LEU A 560 10.93 1.70 -39.64
N ASP A 561 10.43 0.67 -40.28
CA ASP A 561 9.17 0.02 -39.97
C ASP A 561 9.46 -1.19 -39.09
N VAL A 562 8.79 -1.25 -37.95
CA VAL A 562 9.01 -2.31 -36.94
C VAL A 562 7.69 -3.04 -36.73
N THR A 563 7.76 -4.36 -36.76
CA THR A 563 6.64 -5.23 -36.37
C THR A 563 7.12 -6.19 -35.31
N TRP A 564 6.27 -6.49 -34.34
CA TRP A 564 6.62 -7.44 -33.28
C TRP A 564 5.46 -8.36 -32.93
N THR A 565 5.80 -9.53 -32.47
CA THR A 565 4.89 -10.56 -31.97
C THR A 565 5.46 -11.11 -30.68
N ASP A 566 4.78 -12.04 -30.04
CA ASP A 566 5.25 -12.70 -28.80
C ASP A 566 6.61 -13.41 -28.95
N SER A 567 7.07 -13.67 -30.18
CA SER A 567 8.29 -14.43 -30.45
C SER A 567 9.31 -13.72 -31.33
N LEU A 568 8.94 -12.59 -31.96
CA LEU A 568 9.73 -11.98 -33.02
C LEU A 568 9.59 -10.46 -33.02
N VAL A 569 10.70 -9.75 -33.14
CA VAL A 569 10.75 -8.33 -33.57
C VAL A 569 11.42 -8.27 -34.95
N ARG A 570 10.73 -7.65 -35.91
CA ARG A 570 11.26 -7.44 -37.25
C ARG A 570 11.27 -5.96 -37.59
N ALA A 571 12.40 -5.46 -38.02
CA ALA A 571 12.60 -4.10 -38.48
C ALA A 571 13.02 -4.11 -39.95
N SER A 572 12.52 -3.18 -40.73
CA SER A 572 12.96 -2.93 -42.12
C SER A 572 13.21 -1.45 -42.33
N VAL A 573 14.21 -1.13 -43.12
CA VAL A 573 14.55 0.24 -43.48
C VAL A 573 13.57 0.71 -44.56
N THR A 574 12.99 1.89 -44.35
CA THR A 574 11.94 2.46 -45.22
C THR A 574 12.36 3.77 -45.84
N PRO A 575 11.74 4.15 -46.98
CA PRO A 575 11.94 5.47 -47.58
C PRO A 575 11.61 6.64 -46.61
N PRO A 576 12.28 7.79 -46.77
CA PRO A 576 13.30 8.10 -47.75
C PRO A 576 14.64 7.37 -47.49
N ASP A 577 15.44 7.21 -48.54
CA ASP A 577 16.72 6.54 -48.45
C ASP A 577 17.54 6.98 -47.21
N PRO A 578 18.20 6.05 -46.52
CA PRO A 578 19.02 6.40 -45.36
C PRO A 578 20.10 7.42 -45.73
N LEU A 579 20.43 8.26 -44.77
CA LEU A 579 21.53 9.22 -44.92
C LEU A 579 22.52 8.94 -43.79
N PHE A 580 23.76 8.68 -44.14
CA PHE A 580 24.80 8.39 -43.16
C PHE A 580 26.09 9.10 -43.57
N GLY A 581 26.74 9.78 -42.63
CA GLY A 581 27.94 10.57 -42.89
C GLY A 581 27.71 11.71 -43.89
N PHE A 582 26.51 12.33 -43.87
CA PHE A 582 26.06 13.38 -44.81
C PHE A 582 25.84 12.94 -46.25
N GLU A 583 25.87 11.66 -46.56
CA GLU A 583 25.70 11.08 -47.86
C GLU A 583 24.49 10.12 -47.92
N PRO A 584 23.69 10.13 -49.03
CA PRO A 584 22.56 9.24 -49.19
C PRO A 584 23.04 7.82 -49.53
N TRP A 585 22.41 6.83 -48.91
CA TRP A 585 22.69 5.41 -49.13
C TRP A 585 21.49 4.72 -49.75
N THR A 586 21.73 3.84 -50.70
CA THR A 586 20.70 2.99 -51.30
C THR A 586 20.58 1.71 -50.50
N VAL A 587 19.38 1.22 -50.27
CA VAL A 587 19.10 -0.01 -49.50
C VAL A 587 18.47 -1.05 -50.40
N ASN A 588 18.81 -2.33 -50.22
CA ASN A 588 18.18 -3.41 -50.96
C ASN A 588 16.66 -3.50 -50.69
N ARG A 589 15.93 -3.87 -51.75
CA ARG A 589 14.48 -4.09 -51.65
C ARG A 589 14.21 -5.31 -50.77
N GLY A 590 13.20 -5.17 -49.90
CA GLY A 590 12.79 -6.24 -48.98
C GLY A 590 13.77 -6.48 -47.83
N ASN A 591 14.64 -5.50 -47.56
CA ASN A 591 15.56 -5.55 -46.43
C ASN A 591 14.87 -5.82 -45.09
N TYR A 592 15.55 -6.47 -44.20
CA TYR A 592 15.06 -6.64 -42.83
C TYR A 592 16.16 -7.03 -41.85
N LEU A 593 15.87 -6.78 -40.57
CA LEU A 593 16.55 -7.28 -39.39
C LEU A 593 15.49 -7.87 -38.50
N ALA A 594 15.60 -9.13 -38.14
CA ALA A 594 14.64 -9.80 -37.28
C ALA A 594 15.35 -10.45 -36.08
N TYR A 595 14.84 -10.23 -34.89
CA TYR A 595 15.29 -10.84 -33.67
C TYR A 595 14.18 -11.72 -33.10
N ARG A 596 14.44 -12.99 -32.97
CA ARG A 596 13.55 -13.96 -32.31
C ARG A 596 13.93 -14.07 -30.83
N PHE A 597 12.96 -14.16 -29.96
CA PHE A 597 13.22 -14.24 -28.51
C PHE A 597 13.86 -15.56 -28.06
N ASP A 598 13.97 -16.54 -28.96
CA ASP A 598 14.81 -17.72 -28.81
C ASP A 598 16.32 -17.45 -29.12
N LYS A 599 16.70 -16.15 -29.20
CA LYS A 599 18.03 -15.61 -29.48
C LYS A 599 18.54 -15.76 -30.93
N ARG A 600 17.68 -16.10 -31.87
CA ARG A 600 18.05 -16.11 -33.29
C ARG A 600 17.92 -14.71 -33.88
N VAL A 601 18.87 -14.39 -34.76
CA VAL A 601 18.87 -13.16 -35.55
C VAL A 601 18.84 -13.52 -37.03
N GLU A 602 17.89 -13.00 -37.76
CA GLU A 602 17.79 -13.12 -39.20
C GLU A 602 17.98 -11.74 -39.82
N ALA A 603 18.79 -11.59 -40.84
CA ALA A 603 19.10 -10.32 -41.47
C ALA A 603 19.31 -10.44 -42.97
N ASP A 604 18.77 -9.49 -43.70
CA ASP A 604 19.12 -9.19 -45.11
C ASP A 604 19.06 -7.69 -45.30
N LEU A 605 20.10 -6.99 -44.88
CA LEU A 605 20.28 -5.55 -45.06
C LEU A 605 21.56 -5.30 -45.86
N ASP A 606 21.46 -4.63 -46.97
CA ASP A 606 22.56 -4.22 -47.82
C ASP A 606 22.41 -2.75 -48.21
N MET A 607 23.32 -1.92 -47.76
CA MET A 607 23.34 -0.50 -47.98
C MET A 607 24.59 -0.14 -48.78
N THR A 608 24.44 0.68 -49.81
CA THR A 608 25.52 1.11 -50.72
C THR A 608 25.52 2.61 -50.95
N HIS A 609 26.72 3.23 -51.10
CA HIS A 609 26.94 4.58 -51.49
C HIS A 609 28.26 4.68 -52.31
N GLY A 610 28.19 4.85 -53.63
CA GLY A 610 29.39 4.75 -54.47
C GLY A 610 30.09 3.40 -54.30
N ASP A 611 31.36 3.45 -53.94
CA ASP A 611 32.16 2.24 -53.63
C ASP A 611 32.05 1.75 -52.20
N GLN A 612 31.30 2.48 -51.36
CA GLN A 612 31.08 2.12 -49.97
C GLN A 612 29.90 1.14 -49.84
N ARG A 613 30.07 0.14 -49.01
CA ARG A 613 29.04 -0.86 -48.72
C ARG A 613 29.02 -1.23 -47.24
N PHE A 614 27.81 -1.41 -46.73
CA PHE A 614 27.52 -1.96 -45.41
C PHE A 614 26.46 -3.04 -45.55
N ALA A 615 26.75 -4.28 -45.22
CA ALA A 615 25.78 -5.36 -45.34
C ALA A 615 25.79 -6.24 -44.08
N ILE A 616 24.60 -6.59 -43.61
CA ILE A 616 24.35 -7.59 -42.58
C ILE A 616 23.45 -8.65 -43.19
N ARG A 617 23.90 -9.89 -43.18
CA ARG A 617 23.16 -11.02 -43.75
C ARG A 617 23.26 -12.23 -42.84
N THR A 618 22.17 -12.96 -42.70
CA THR A 618 22.15 -14.29 -42.11
C THR A 618 22.16 -15.31 -43.25
N THR A 619 22.98 -16.32 -43.13
CA THR A 619 23.02 -17.42 -44.12
C THR A 619 22.01 -18.48 -43.66
N PRO A 620 20.86 -18.64 -44.35
CA PRO A 620 19.95 -19.73 -44.05
C PRO A 620 20.57 -21.07 -44.50
N GLY A 621 20.68 -21.99 -43.64
CA GLY A 621 21.04 -23.31 -44.12
C GLY A 621 21.74 -24.23 -43.16
N GLY A 622 21.00 -25.14 -42.62
CA GLY A 622 21.44 -26.39 -42.03
C GLY A 622 21.76 -26.28 -40.56
N ASP A 623 21.17 -27.17 -39.84
CA ASP A 623 21.44 -27.59 -38.47
C ASP A 623 22.00 -26.54 -37.49
N ALA A 624 21.10 -25.81 -36.86
CA ALA A 624 21.18 -25.19 -35.54
C ALA A 624 21.82 -23.80 -35.38
N ASP A 625 22.71 -23.32 -36.20
CA ASP A 625 23.42 -22.06 -35.91
C ASP A 625 23.50 -21.13 -37.13
N ASP A 626 22.57 -20.15 -37.22
CA ASP A 626 22.61 -19.14 -38.27
C ASP A 626 23.79 -18.18 -38.03
N ASP A 627 24.78 -18.19 -38.94
CA ASP A 627 25.89 -17.23 -38.93
C ASP A 627 25.39 -15.85 -39.43
N ILE A 628 25.61 -14.80 -38.63
CA ILE A 628 25.41 -13.43 -39.04
C ILE A 628 26.71 -12.93 -39.66
N ARG A 629 26.65 -12.51 -40.92
CA ARG A 629 27.80 -11.92 -41.62
C ARG A 629 27.64 -10.42 -41.67
N LEU A 630 28.66 -9.70 -41.25
CA LEU A 630 28.83 -8.26 -41.38
C LEU A 630 29.93 -7.98 -42.39
N ASP A 631 29.57 -7.39 -43.51
CA ASP A 631 30.47 -6.97 -44.58
C ASP A 631 30.49 -5.45 -44.68
N ILE A 632 31.65 -4.85 -44.45
CA ILE A 632 31.88 -3.40 -44.64
C ILE A 632 32.97 -3.25 -45.68
N ALA A 633 32.74 -2.48 -46.71
CA ALA A 633 33.72 -2.16 -47.71
C ALA A 633 33.80 -0.66 -47.98
N GLY A 634 34.99 -0.10 -47.91
CA GLY A 634 35.29 1.26 -48.30
C GLY A 634 34.63 2.36 -47.46
N LEU A 635 34.17 2.04 -46.24
CA LEU A 635 33.44 3.02 -45.39
C LEU A 635 34.37 4.12 -44.86
N ASN A 636 34.07 5.37 -45.22
CA ASN A 636 34.81 6.54 -44.71
C ASN A 636 34.50 6.75 -43.21
N VAL A 637 35.52 6.56 -42.35
CA VAL A 637 35.39 6.58 -40.88
C VAL A 637 35.18 8.00 -40.36
N GLY A 638 35.88 8.98 -40.90
CA GLY A 638 35.81 10.37 -40.43
C GLY A 638 34.38 10.97 -40.43
N PRO A 639 33.68 10.99 -41.56
CA PRO A 639 32.29 11.45 -41.63
C PRO A 639 31.34 10.63 -40.75
N ALA A 640 31.57 9.34 -40.61
CA ALA A 640 30.79 8.47 -39.74
C ALA A 640 30.99 8.76 -38.26
N LEU A 641 32.23 8.88 -37.83
CA LEU A 641 32.58 9.24 -36.44
C LEU A 641 32.21 10.68 -36.11
N GLY A 642 32.27 11.59 -37.06
CA GLY A 642 31.86 12.98 -36.93
C GLY A 642 30.38 13.19 -36.57
N LEU A 643 29.56 12.12 -36.58
CA LEU A 643 28.21 12.11 -36.04
C LEU A 643 28.17 11.99 -34.50
N PHE A 644 29.25 11.53 -33.87
CA PHE A 644 29.32 11.28 -32.45
C PHE A 644 30.18 12.32 -31.74
N PRO A 645 29.66 13.01 -30.73
CA PRO A 645 30.33 14.15 -30.10
C PRO A 645 31.67 13.83 -29.42
N SER A 646 31.77 12.62 -28.88
CA SER A 646 32.94 12.14 -28.13
C SER A 646 33.86 11.23 -28.96
N ALA A 647 33.59 11.13 -30.28
CA ALA A 647 34.43 10.30 -31.11
C ALA A 647 35.86 10.83 -31.18
N PRO A 648 36.86 9.98 -31.10
CA PRO A 648 38.23 10.39 -31.30
C PRO A 648 38.43 10.92 -32.73
N PRO A 649 39.38 11.83 -32.96
CA PRO A 649 39.66 12.40 -34.27
C PRO A 649 40.37 11.38 -35.17
N VAL A 650 39.67 10.33 -35.53
CA VAL A 650 40.11 9.23 -36.40
C VAL A 650 39.52 9.41 -37.80
N ASP A 651 40.32 9.25 -38.82
CA ASP A 651 39.87 9.16 -40.20
C ASP A 651 40.57 7.98 -40.89
N GLY A 652 39.97 7.49 -41.99
CA GLY A 652 40.46 6.35 -42.75
C GLY A 652 39.33 5.63 -43.50
N VAL A 653 39.70 4.62 -44.20
CA VAL A 653 38.77 3.78 -44.99
C VAL A 653 38.66 2.41 -44.34
N LEU A 654 37.50 2.14 -43.77
CA LEU A 654 37.20 0.92 -43.03
C LEU A 654 36.70 -0.17 -43.99
N GLY A 655 37.32 -1.35 -43.87
CA GLY A 655 36.83 -2.62 -44.38
C GLY A 655 36.67 -3.62 -43.23
N ALA A 656 35.64 -4.40 -43.25
CA ALA A 656 35.44 -5.47 -42.28
C ALA A 656 34.68 -6.63 -42.89
N ASN A 657 35.12 -7.84 -42.60
CA ASN A 657 34.38 -9.06 -42.91
C ASN A 657 34.34 -9.90 -41.63
N LEU A 658 33.21 -9.86 -40.97
CA LEU A 658 33.02 -10.51 -39.67
C LEU A 658 31.90 -11.53 -39.74
N THR A 659 32.10 -12.66 -39.14
CA THR A 659 31.09 -13.69 -38.95
C THR A 659 30.83 -13.84 -37.46
N LEU A 660 29.62 -13.63 -37.07
CA LEU A 660 29.14 -13.77 -35.71
C LEU A 660 28.19 -14.98 -35.65
N ASN A 661 28.49 -15.93 -34.77
CA ASN A 661 27.62 -17.04 -34.46
C ASN A 661 27.06 -16.89 -33.07
N LEU A 662 25.72 -16.92 -32.97
CA LEU A 662 24.95 -16.78 -31.71
C LEU A 662 24.31 -18.13 -31.39
N ALA A 663 25.12 -19.16 -31.12
CA ALA A 663 24.58 -20.41 -30.60
C ALA A 663 23.97 -20.20 -29.21
N ALA A 664 22.99 -21.02 -28.85
CA ALA A 664 22.20 -20.85 -27.60
C ALA A 664 23.06 -20.72 -26.32
N ASP A 665 24.26 -21.28 -26.31
CA ASP A 665 25.17 -21.30 -25.17
C ASP A 665 26.59 -20.80 -25.47
N SER A 666 26.88 -20.35 -26.69
CA SER A 666 28.21 -19.86 -27.09
C SER A 666 28.11 -18.69 -28.05
N LEU A 667 28.98 -17.71 -27.87
CA LEU A 667 29.15 -16.58 -28.77
C LEU A 667 30.50 -16.75 -29.44
N SER A 668 30.56 -16.79 -30.78
CA SER A 668 31.80 -16.74 -31.49
C SER A 668 31.82 -15.64 -32.55
N LEU A 669 32.94 -14.94 -32.63
CA LEU A 669 33.21 -13.90 -33.62
C LEU A 669 34.51 -14.25 -34.33
N ARG A 670 34.49 -14.25 -35.68
CA ARG A 670 35.68 -14.47 -36.49
C ARG A 670 35.67 -13.54 -37.69
N GLY A 671 36.83 -13.10 -38.10
CA GLY A 671 36.99 -12.33 -39.33
C GLY A 671 38.14 -11.36 -39.30
N GLY A 672 38.10 -10.39 -40.19
CA GLY A 672 39.12 -9.36 -40.32
C GLY A 672 38.51 -7.96 -40.36
N VAL A 673 39.27 -7.02 -39.83
CA VAL A 673 38.98 -5.57 -39.92
C VAL A 673 40.24 -4.90 -40.44
N SER A 674 40.10 -4.11 -41.50
CA SER A 674 41.17 -3.30 -42.07
C SER A 674 40.80 -1.84 -42.06
N VAL A 675 41.73 -0.97 -41.74
CA VAL A 675 41.61 0.48 -41.90
C VAL A 675 42.76 0.96 -42.77
N ALA A 676 42.43 1.39 -43.97
CA ALA A 676 43.40 2.00 -44.88
C ALA A 676 43.46 3.51 -44.64
N GLU A 677 44.61 4.11 -44.87
CA GLU A 677 44.88 5.53 -44.72
C GLU A 677 44.55 6.09 -43.32
N LEU A 678 44.74 5.25 -42.32
CA LEU A 678 44.43 5.63 -40.93
C LEU A 678 45.15 6.90 -40.51
N THR A 679 44.39 7.89 -40.03
CA THR A 679 44.94 9.07 -39.39
C THR A 679 44.28 9.23 -38.02
N TYR A 680 45.10 9.71 -37.08
CA TYR A 680 44.62 10.09 -35.74
C TYR A 680 45.20 11.49 -35.41
N ASP A 681 44.33 12.41 -35.07
CA ASP A 681 44.69 13.83 -34.80
C ASP A 681 45.60 14.39 -35.91
N LYS A 682 45.24 14.19 -37.17
CA LYS A 682 45.98 14.61 -38.37
C LYS A 682 47.34 13.92 -38.58
N GLN A 683 47.73 12.98 -37.73
CA GLN A 683 48.95 12.17 -37.92
C GLN A 683 48.60 10.91 -38.71
N ARG A 684 49.36 10.59 -39.75
CA ARG A 684 49.18 9.40 -40.58
C ARG A 684 49.84 8.17 -39.93
N PHE A 685 49.08 7.11 -39.79
CA PHE A 685 49.55 5.80 -39.28
C PHE A 685 49.66 4.75 -40.38
N GLY A 686 49.08 5.03 -41.58
CA GLY A 686 49.09 4.05 -42.71
C GLY A 686 47.92 3.09 -42.66
N SER A 687 48.14 1.83 -42.93
CA SER A 687 47.11 0.80 -42.93
C SER A 687 47.27 -0.13 -41.74
N VAL A 688 46.15 -0.51 -41.15
CA VAL A 688 46.10 -1.47 -40.05
C VAL A 688 45.17 -2.61 -40.46
N ASP A 689 45.66 -3.84 -40.34
CA ASP A 689 44.88 -5.05 -40.57
C ASP A 689 44.86 -5.88 -39.29
N LEU A 690 43.65 -6.23 -38.85
CA LEU A 690 43.39 -6.96 -37.61
C LEU A 690 42.61 -8.25 -37.93
N GLY A 691 43.18 -9.41 -37.58
CA GLY A 691 42.42 -10.64 -37.48
C GLY A 691 41.72 -10.75 -36.13
N LEU A 692 40.44 -10.98 -36.13
CA LEU A 692 39.65 -11.11 -34.93
C LEU A 692 39.18 -12.56 -34.79
N PHE A 693 39.43 -13.13 -33.62
CA PHE A 693 38.86 -14.38 -33.21
C PHE A 693 38.45 -14.29 -31.74
N TYR A 694 37.19 -14.51 -31.47
CA TYR A 694 36.64 -14.58 -30.11
C TYR A 694 35.71 -15.77 -30.03
N LYS A 695 35.88 -16.58 -28.99
CA LYS A 695 34.98 -17.68 -28.67
C LYS A 695 34.73 -17.68 -27.18
N GLN A 696 33.46 -17.56 -26.81
CA GLN A 696 33.03 -17.72 -25.43
C GLN A 696 32.59 -19.17 -25.24
N ASP A 697 33.39 -19.96 -24.54
CA ASP A 697 32.96 -21.23 -23.97
C ASP A 697 32.45 -21.01 -22.54
N ARG A 698 31.60 -21.91 -22.04
CA ARG A 698 31.02 -21.81 -20.68
C ARG A 698 32.09 -21.49 -19.63
N GLY A 699 32.27 -20.23 -19.31
CA GLY A 699 33.04 -19.75 -18.17
C GLY A 699 34.48 -19.32 -18.40
N HIS A 700 35.03 -19.31 -19.62
CA HIS A 700 36.40 -18.82 -19.91
C HIS A 700 36.41 -17.93 -21.15
N LEU A 701 36.97 -16.72 -21.00
CA LEU A 701 37.48 -15.91 -22.09
C LEU A 701 38.79 -16.56 -22.56
N ALA A 702 38.88 -17.06 -23.79
CA ALA A 702 40.13 -17.48 -24.43
C ALA A 702 40.72 -16.30 -25.20
#